data_258dd327483f8124d7adf4ac77e54e4b
#
_entry.id   258dd327483f8124d7adf4ac77e54e4b
#
_cell.length_a   1.000
_cell.length_b   1.000
_cell.length_c   1.000
_cell.angle_alpha   90.00
_cell.angle_beta   90.00
_cell.angle_gamma   90.00
#
_symmetry.space_group_name_H-M   'P 1'
#
loop_
_entity.id
_entity.type
_entity.pdbx_description
1 polymer ?
#
loop_
_entity_poly.entity_id
_entity_poly.type
_entity_poly.pdbx_seq_one_letter_code
_entity_poly.pdbx_strand_id
1 'polypeptide(L)'
;MNFSFNNQVRKKDYLYYSLLFIFLAACVFGSYLVLGHTFLWTKDVLNQHLPLLAEYRRAVIEWLHHPTTINQWSWKMGLGTDTFSVFSYYNIGDLFAYIALLFPAAKITTAFSVISVLRMYFVGLAFVYFCQHFSFRPSTVMVGTCTYLVNAFLLYACIAQPFFTTPFIILPLLVVQIERVLQGGRVWPLTLVFTWMLISNYYLAFILVIGAIMFLVIRVLTHYRKTLNYPVTIAKFALATITSLLLSAIMWIPELLAVMNSTRVGATFANGLKTYPLYYYLLLPKQLINGGQWSFMFWTALGIVSIGFIAIVYVYLHARQYPLLTISLAIAFVMLLIPAVGATLNGMMAASNRWTLLIYLPLALTVCILVEHAPTIDRRTMNRLTLATLIYLIILMLTFIFQGNNDILLPIAFLLLSLMGLWAINLQLTKYAVPALVAVVALNAGANAIFSSLPYNGDFSSDMLTRGEYSHLTHQRYGGLDKGLPSNYFYRVSTISQNQIIANKLLDNDLTSSLHNIDSYYSLQNRYLGQFNDSLQNNQTTANIPIRQADDRTVLNHFYGTKYLFVQSDGLNAEKIPAGYHLDKQTDPIYNYDKGQPSTAKSKQDLIPIQTNRYRTADNFPLLYWQSSYISPRRYRQLSPTEKERALAAGVVVNDSKKATHNMQPAQTKQLVVPITTQLISNRFNQINPEHLKYTDSTETYHLQLKLTAAQRQALAGSELHLEFAKIKFTPFTMKEQIKYEQAHLKQMATNPGSIVNMRGSKYQYWRYHVLNGSPDLSYKINVGSRYGTETIQQYRQSTLSFFKMIRHTTLNLGYYRGSLPQQLSFQPTKLGTYQLKYRLVAEKLDDHYYHQVNELQSHALTNLHFANNQVSGSITTTQPGILTSSIPYSKGWSARVNGHSVRVLRTNQAFVGLQLPAGRHHVQLSYQTPGLRTGALVSLIGLIWSLLVGIITMLLAKRKH
;
A
#
# COMPACT_ATOMS: atom_id res chain seq x y z
N MET A 1 24.32 30.57 -10.41
CA MET A 1 23.36 29.79 -11.21
C MET A 1 22.12 30.63 -11.44
N ASN A 2 21.91 31.14 -12.66
CA ASN A 2 20.85 32.06 -13.00
C ASN A 2 19.87 31.42 -13.99
N PHE A 3 18.58 31.44 -13.63
CA PHE A 3 17.50 31.10 -14.55
C PHE A 3 17.31 32.24 -15.56
N SER A 4 17.20 31.91 -16.85
CA SER A 4 16.87 32.85 -17.90
C SER A 4 15.51 32.54 -18.48
N PHE A 5 14.63 33.54 -18.58
CA PHE A 5 13.30 33.42 -19.19
C PHE A 5 13.24 33.99 -20.59
N ASN A 6 14.35 34.56 -21.06
CA ASN A 6 14.47 35.16 -22.40
C ASN A 6 15.09 34.22 -23.43
N ASN A 7 15.39 32.98 -23.08
CA ASN A 7 15.98 32.03 -24.01
C ASN A 7 14.94 31.58 -25.05
N GLN A 8 15.37 31.55 -26.30
CA GLN A 8 14.57 30.94 -27.37
C GLN A 8 14.45 29.42 -27.11
N VAL A 9 13.26 28.88 -27.38
CA VAL A 9 12.99 27.44 -27.25
C VAL A 9 13.86 26.64 -28.21
N ARG A 10 14.75 25.82 -27.69
CA ARG A 10 15.63 24.96 -28.47
C ARG A 10 14.90 23.69 -28.87
N LYS A 11 14.19 23.71 -30.01
CA LYS A 11 13.41 22.57 -30.53
C LYS A 11 14.25 21.29 -30.69
N LYS A 12 15.54 21.41 -31.00
CA LYS A 12 16.48 20.28 -31.14
C LYS A 12 16.61 19.44 -29.83
N ASP A 13 16.54 20.08 -28.66
CA ASP A 13 16.64 19.37 -27.38
C ASP A 13 15.48 18.38 -27.20
N TYR A 14 14.27 18.76 -27.62
CA TYR A 14 13.09 17.89 -27.58
C TYR A 14 13.20 16.73 -28.58
N LEU A 15 13.75 16.98 -29.77
CA LEU A 15 13.97 15.93 -30.76
C LEU A 15 15.01 14.92 -30.26
N TYR A 16 16.15 15.39 -29.77
CA TYR A 16 17.20 14.51 -29.23
C TYR A 16 16.70 13.73 -28.02
N TYR A 17 15.90 14.35 -27.16
CA TYR A 17 15.25 13.66 -26.07
C TYR A 17 14.31 12.55 -26.58
N SER A 18 13.47 12.84 -27.56
CA SER A 18 12.54 11.83 -28.08
C SER A 18 13.26 10.62 -28.66
N LEU A 19 14.39 10.83 -29.36
CA LEU A 19 15.24 9.74 -29.83
C LEU A 19 15.90 8.95 -28.69
N LEU A 20 16.45 9.66 -27.68
CA LEU A 20 17.00 9.04 -26.49
C LEU A 20 15.94 8.25 -25.73
N PHE A 21 14.71 8.78 -25.64
CA PHE A 21 13.61 8.12 -24.95
C PHE A 21 13.23 6.79 -25.59
N ILE A 22 13.25 6.68 -26.92
CA ILE A 22 12.99 5.39 -27.60
C ILE A 22 13.98 4.33 -27.11
N PHE A 23 15.27 4.66 -27.04
CA PHE A 23 16.29 3.76 -26.50
C PHE A 23 16.02 3.39 -25.03
N LEU A 24 15.79 4.38 -24.17
CA LEU A 24 15.56 4.15 -22.74
C LEU A 24 14.25 3.36 -22.50
N ALA A 25 13.18 3.67 -23.23
CA ALA A 25 11.93 2.93 -23.15
C ALA A 25 12.09 1.46 -23.60
N ALA A 26 12.90 1.22 -24.63
CA ALA A 26 13.24 -0.14 -25.04
C ALA A 26 14.00 -0.91 -23.93
N CYS A 27 14.91 -0.24 -23.21
CA CYS A 27 15.58 -0.85 -22.06
C CYS A 27 14.62 -1.12 -20.87
N VAL A 28 13.75 -0.14 -20.54
CA VAL A 28 12.84 -0.25 -19.37
C VAL A 28 11.70 -1.24 -19.62
N PHE A 29 11.01 -1.11 -20.75
CA PHE A 29 9.79 -1.87 -21.05
C PHE A 29 10.03 -3.04 -21.99
N GLY A 30 10.96 -2.89 -22.94
CA GLY A 30 11.27 -3.93 -23.93
C GLY A 30 11.85 -5.19 -23.32
N SER A 31 12.63 -5.05 -22.24
CA SER A 31 13.20 -6.19 -21.51
C SER A 31 12.11 -7.19 -21.03
N TYR A 32 10.99 -6.70 -20.52
CA TYR A 32 9.86 -7.53 -20.11
C TYR A 32 9.18 -8.20 -21.30
N LEU A 33 8.97 -7.43 -22.38
CA LEU A 33 8.27 -7.90 -23.58
C LEU A 33 9.04 -9.02 -24.29
N VAL A 34 10.37 -8.94 -24.33
CA VAL A 34 11.26 -9.98 -24.90
C VAL A 34 11.16 -11.27 -24.10
N LEU A 35 11.00 -11.19 -22.80
CA LEU A 35 10.84 -12.35 -21.90
C LEU A 35 9.39 -12.91 -21.90
N GLY A 36 8.49 -12.40 -22.76
CA GLY A 36 7.09 -12.86 -22.82
C GLY A 36 6.19 -12.32 -21.73
N HIS A 37 6.71 -11.42 -20.90
CA HIS A 37 5.96 -10.75 -19.84
C HIS A 37 5.33 -9.44 -20.30
N THR A 38 4.37 -8.97 -19.55
CA THR A 38 3.89 -7.58 -19.59
C THR A 38 4.67 -6.77 -18.54
N PHE A 39 4.43 -5.46 -18.44
CA PHE A 39 4.89 -4.68 -17.29
C PHE A 39 3.74 -4.38 -16.29
N LEU A 40 2.86 -5.36 -16.12
CA LEU A 40 1.80 -5.37 -15.12
C LEU A 40 2.27 -6.17 -13.90
N TRP A 41 2.60 -5.48 -12.84
CA TRP A 41 3.11 -6.10 -11.63
C TRP A 41 2.02 -6.88 -10.88
N THR A 42 2.33 -8.09 -10.45
CA THR A 42 1.38 -9.03 -9.83
C THR A 42 0.93 -8.63 -8.43
N LYS A 43 1.53 -7.61 -7.81
CA LYS A 43 1.19 -7.13 -6.48
C LYS A 43 0.27 -5.90 -6.55
N ASP A 44 0.76 -4.69 -6.33
CA ASP A 44 -0.09 -3.50 -6.24
C ASP A 44 -0.85 -3.19 -7.53
N VAL A 45 -0.27 -3.47 -8.72
CA VAL A 45 -0.97 -3.21 -9.99
C VAL A 45 -2.15 -4.15 -10.15
N LEU A 46 -1.95 -5.45 -9.96
CA LEU A 46 -3.00 -6.45 -10.08
C LEU A 46 -4.08 -6.27 -9.00
N ASN A 47 -3.66 -5.95 -7.77
CA ASN A 47 -4.57 -5.88 -6.62
C ASN A 47 -5.31 -4.54 -6.49
N GLN A 48 -4.73 -3.44 -6.98
CA GLN A 48 -5.26 -2.10 -6.76
C GLN A 48 -5.41 -1.29 -8.05
N HIS A 49 -4.28 -0.97 -8.71
CA HIS A 49 -4.25 0.06 -9.74
C HIS A 49 -5.06 -0.31 -10.97
N LEU A 50 -4.93 -1.53 -11.46
CA LEU A 50 -5.62 -1.99 -12.66
C LEU A 50 -7.12 -2.19 -12.44
N PRO A 51 -7.59 -2.89 -11.37
CA PRO A 51 -9.02 -3.01 -11.07
C PRO A 51 -9.67 -1.65 -10.81
N LEU A 52 -9.02 -0.75 -10.07
CA LEU A 52 -9.55 0.59 -9.79
C LEU A 52 -9.58 1.46 -11.05
N LEU A 53 -8.60 1.37 -11.93
CA LEU A 53 -8.62 2.07 -13.22
C LEU A 53 -9.76 1.56 -14.12
N ALA A 54 -9.98 0.24 -14.15
CA ALA A 54 -11.06 -0.37 -14.92
C ALA A 54 -12.43 0.09 -14.42
N GLU A 55 -12.64 0.08 -13.10
CA GLU A 55 -13.89 0.52 -12.49
C GLU A 55 -14.10 2.04 -12.63
N TYR A 56 -13.03 2.83 -12.46
CA TYR A 56 -13.08 4.28 -12.72
C TYR A 56 -13.50 4.58 -14.16
N ARG A 57 -12.86 3.91 -15.14
CA ARG A 57 -13.24 4.02 -16.54
C ARG A 57 -14.70 3.69 -16.76
N ARG A 58 -15.20 2.57 -16.19
CA ARG A 58 -16.60 2.16 -16.29
C ARG A 58 -17.53 3.23 -15.73
N ALA A 59 -17.23 3.73 -14.52
CA ALA A 59 -18.04 4.74 -13.85
C ALA A 59 -18.11 6.07 -14.62
N VAL A 60 -16.99 6.51 -15.21
CA VAL A 60 -16.96 7.74 -16.01
C VAL A 60 -17.76 7.57 -17.31
N ILE A 61 -17.60 6.45 -18.01
CA ILE A 61 -18.34 6.19 -19.25
C ILE A 61 -19.84 6.07 -18.98
N GLU A 62 -20.23 5.36 -17.91
CA GLU A 62 -21.62 5.26 -17.49
C GLU A 62 -22.23 6.64 -17.18
N TRP A 63 -21.47 7.48 -16.46
CA TRP A 63 -21.91 8.85 -16.18
C TRP A 63 -22.03 9.71 -17.44
N LEU A 64 -21.13 9.57 -18.41
CA LEU A 64 -21.20 10.29 -19.69
C LEU A 64 -22.45 9.91 -20.50
N HIS A 65 -22.90 8.64 -20.41
CA HIS A 65 -24.14 8.20 -21.07
C HIS A 65 -25.41 8.58 -20.29
N HIS A 66 -25.30 8.61 -18.95
CA HIS A 66 -26.42 8.89 -18.04
C HIS A 66 -26.00 9.91 -16.96
N PRO A 67 -25.92 11.22 -17.29
CA PRO A 67 -25.33 12.23 -16.41
C PRO A 67 -26.19 12.63 -15.19
N THR A 68 -27.21 11.86 -14.85
CA THR A 68 -28.20 12.23 -13.82
C THR A 68 -27.72 12.07 -12.39
N THR A 69 -26.78 11.13 -12.11
CA THR A 69 -26.27 10.91 -10.76
C THR A 69 -24.82 10.43 -10.76
N ILE A 70 -23.99 11.10 -9.99
CA ILE A 70 -22.62 10.64 -9.73
C ILE A 70 -22.67 9.56 -8.65
N ASN A 71 -22.08 8.40 -8.93
CA ASN A 71 -21.90 7.34 -7.96
C ASN A 71 -20.93 7.76 -6.86
N GLN A 72 -21.43 7.98 -5.64
CA GLN A 72 -20.63 8.35 -4.47
C GLN A 72 -20.43 7.20 -3.50
N TRP A 73 -21.16 6.10 -3.67
CA TRP A 73 -21.03 4.88 -2.86
C TRP A 73 -20.87 3.65 -3.75
N SER A 74 -19.91 2.80 -3.46
CA SER A 74 -19.72 1.51 -4.14
C SER A 74 -20.04 0.36 -3.19
N TRP A 75 -20.88 -0.55 -3.64
CA TRP A 75 -21.19 -1.82 -2.97
C TRP A 75 -20.18 -2.93 -3.30
N LYS A 76 -19.35 -2.74 -4.32
CA LYS A 76 -18.35 -3.72 -4.79
C LYS A 76 -16.99 -3.65 -4.08
N MET A 77 -16.74 -2.60 -3.32
CA MET A 77 -15.47 -2.39 -2.63
C MET A 77 -15.63 -2.72 -1.14
N GLY A 78 -15.30 -3.94 -0.76
CA GLY A 78 -15.46 -4.46 0.58
C GLY A 78 -16.92 -4.46 1.03
N LEU A 79 -17.19 -4.08 2.25
CA LEU A 79 -18.56 -3.97 2.77
C LEU A 79 -19.32 -2.77 2.23
N GLY A 80 -18.72 -1.97 1.39
CA GLY A 80 -19.21 -0.71 0.85
C GLY A 80 -18.34 0.47 1.29
N THR A 81 -18.06 1.39 0.36
CA THR A 81 -17.21 2.56 0.62
C THR A 81 -17.54 3.75 -0.26
N ASP A 82 -17.05 4.91 0.17
CA ASP A 82 -17.10 6.16 -0.59
C ASP A 82 -16.20 6.08 -1.83
N THR A 83 -16.79 6.21 -3.01
CA THR A 83 -16.07 6.11 -4.29
C THR A 83 -15.15 7.28 -4.52
N PHE A 84 -15.56 8.50 -4.13
CA PHE A 84 -14.73 9.68 -4.29
C PHE A 84 -13.45 9.56 -3.47
N SER A 85 -13.55 9.15 -2.21
CA SER A 85 -12.38 8.97 -1.32
C SER A 85 -11.40 7.92 -1.84
N VAL A 86 -11.87 6.89 -2.52
CA VAL A 86 -11.00 5.89 -3.16
C VAL A 86 -10.38 6.45 -4.42
N PHE A 87 -11.20 6.90 -5.38
CA PHE A 87 -10.71 7.31 -6.70
C PHE A 87 -9.91 8.62 -6.67
N SER A 88 -10.10 9.50 -5.69
CA SER A 88 -9.29 10.73 -5.55
C SER A 88 -7.81 10.40 -5.30
N TYR A 89 -7.53 9.33 -4.56
CA TYR A 89 -6.16 8.88 -4.36
C TYR A 89 -5.52 8.26 -5.62
N TYR A 90 -6.30 7.56 -6.46
CA TYR A 90 -5.76 6.77 -7.58
C TYR A 90 -5.95 7.40 -8.95
N ASN A 91 -7.12 8.01 -9.23
CA ASN A 91 -7.54 8.26 -10.61
C ASN A 91 -8.09 9.67 -10.88
N ILE A 92 -8.96 10.24 -10.02
CA ILE A 92 -9.72 11.47 -10.35
C ILE A 92 -8.80 12.64 -10.68
N GLY A 93 -7.78 12.89 -9.86
CA GLY A 93 -6.84 13.99 -10.06
C GLY A 93 -5.73 13.70 -11.05
N ASP A 94 -5.67 12.48 -11.55
CA ASP A 94 -4.61 12.02 -12.42
C ASP A 94 -4.98 12.17 -13.90
N LEU A 95 -4.38 13.16 -14.57
CA LEU A 95 -4.65 13.43 -15.98
C LEU A 95 -4.42 12.23 -16.90
N PHE A 96 -3.47 11.36 -16.56
CA PHE A 96 -3.16 10.18 -17.36
C PHE A 96 -4.22 9.08 -17.23
N ALA A 97 -4.95 9.01 -16.12
CA ALA A 97 -6.01 8.02 -15.96
C ALA A 97 -7.13 8.18 -17.01
N TYR A 98 -7.36 9.40 -17.48
CA TYR A 98 -8.38 9.69 -18.50
C TYR A 98 -8.03 9.10 -19.87
N ILE A 99 -6.76 8.79 -20.16
CA ILE A 99 -6.36 8.10 -21.38
C ILE A 99 -7.02 6.72 -21.50
N ALA A 100 -7.31 6.08 -20.34
CA ALA A 100 -8.01 4.80 -20.33
C ALA A 100 -9.43 4.86 -20.94
N LEU A 101 -10.05 6.04 -21.00
CA LEU A 101 -11.36 6.22 -21.65
C LEU A 101 -11.31 6.00 -23.16
N LEU A 102 -10.14 6.18 -23.78
CA LEU A 102 -9.93 5.98 -25.22
C LEU A 102 -9.84 4.49 -25.61
N PHE A 103 -9.75 3.60 -24.64
CA PHE A 103 -9.59 2.17 -24.89
C PHE A 103 -10.88 1.39 -24.57
N PRO A 104 -11.22 0.32 -25.31
CA PRO A 104 -12.29 -0.59 -24.93
C PRO A 104 -11.99 -1.27 -23.58
N ALA A 105 -13.03 -1.68 -22.83
CA ALA A 105 -12.88 -2.34 -21.54
C ALA A 105 -11.97 -3.59 -21.61
N ALA A 106 -12.10 -4.39 -22.66
CA ALA A 106 -11.27 -5.58 -22.89
C ALA A 106 -9.76 -5.27 -23.10
N LYS A 107 -9.40 -4.01 -23.36
CA LYS A 107 -8.01 -3.56 -23.57
C LYS A 107 -7.47 -2.71 -22.42
N ILE A 108 -8.03 -2.83 -21.23
CA ILE A 108 -7.63 -2.04 -20.06
C ILE A 108 -6.15 -2.27 -19.67
N THR A 109 -5.64 -3.48 -19.87
CA THR A 109 -4.22 -3.82 -19.65
C THR A 109 -3.30 -3.09 -20.63
N THR A 110 -3.73 -2.98 -21.90
CA THR A 110 -3.03 -2.19 -22.92
C THR A 110 -3.06 -0.70 -22.57
N ALA A 111 -4.22 -0.18 -22.15
CA ALA A 111 -4.37 1.21 -21.70
C ALA A 111 -3.40 1.53 -20.56
N PHE A 112 -3.35 0.67 -19.55
CA PHE A 112 -2.43 0.82 -18.42
C PHE A 112 -0.97 0.87 -18.87
N SER A 113 -0.60 -0.01 -19.80
CA SER A 113 0.75 -0.07 -20.36
C SER A 113 1.11 1.20 -21.13
N VAL A 114 0.22 1.69 -21.98
CA VAL A 114 0.41 2.94 -22.72
C VAL A 114 0.54 4.13 -21.78
N ILE A 115 -0.30 4.20 -20.75
CA ILE A 115 -0.25 5.24 -19.71
C ILE A 115 1.12 5.24 -19.01
N SER A 116 1.66 4.08 -18.66
CA SER A 116 2.96 3.97 -17.99
C SER A 116 4.11 4.51 -18.86
N VAL A 117 4.12 4.17 -20.14
CA VAL A 117 5.12 4.67 -21.11
C VAL A 117 4.99 6.18 -21.31
N LEU A 118 3.76 6.68 -21.50
CA LEU A 118 3.50 8.12 -21.68
C LEU A 118 3.92 8.94 -20.47
N ARG A 119 3.64 8.47 -19.25
CA ARG A 119 4.08 9.14 -18.03
C ARG A 119 5.60 9.32 -18.02
N MET A 120 6.35 8.27 -18.29
CA MET A 120 7.80 8.33 -18.34
C MET A 120 8.29 9.32 -19.41
N TYR A 121 7.64 9.36 -20.59
CA TYR A 121 7.95 10.34 -21.63
C TYR A 121 7.73 11.77 -21.15
N PHE A 122 6.60 12.07 -20.50
CA PHE A 122 6.31 13.40 -19.97
C PHE A 122 7.22 13.82 -18.82
N VAL A 123 7.73 12.88 -18.02
CA VAL A 123 8.76 13.16 -17.00
C VAL A 123 10.01 13.77 -17.64
N GLY A 124 10.52 13.15 -18.69
CA GLY A 124 11.70 13.68 -19.39
C GLY A 124 11.42 14.99 -20.13
N LEU A 125 10.23 15.15 -20.73
CA LEU A 125 9.83 16.43 -21.33
C LEU A 125 9.84 17.58 -20.31
N ALA A 126 9.34 17.33 -19.09
CA ALA A 126 9.35 18.33 -18.01
C ALA A 126 10.77 18.72 -17.60
N PHE A 127 11.69 17.75 -17.57
CA PHE A 127 13.11 18.02 -17.29
C PHE A 127 13.78 18.79 -18.43
N VAL A 128 13.53 18.42 -19.68
CA VAL A 128 14.04 19.17 -20.86
C VAL A 128 13.52 20.62 -20.84
N TYR A 129 12.23 20.81 -20.56
CA TYR A 129 11.64 22.14 -20.36
C TYR A 129 12.36 22.93 -19.25
N PHE A 130 12.62 22.30 -18.11
CA PHE A 130 13.39 22.93 -17.04
C PHE A 130 14.79 23.36 -17.51
N CYS A 131 15.48 22.51 -18.28
CA CYS A 131 16.80 22.80 -18.83
C CYS A 131 16.81 23.94 -19.88
N GLN A 132 15.66 24.28 -20.50
CA GLN A 132 15.57 25.43 -21.41
C GLN A 132 15.88 26.77 -20.73
N HIS A 133 15.75 26.84 -19.41
CA HIS A 133 16.03 28.04 -18.62
C HIS A 133 17.51 28.21 -18.27
N PHE A 134 18.36 27.34 -18.81
CA PHE A 134 19.83 27.40 -18.66
C PHE A 134 20.48 27.33 -20.04
N SER A 135 21.70 27.90 -20.16
CA SER A 135 22.47 27.90 -21.42
C SER A 135 23.27 26.60 -21.61
N PHE A 136 22.63 25.42 -21.32
CA PHE A 136 23.27 24.13 -21.49
C PHE A 136 23.33 23.69 -22.94
N ARG A 137 24.42 23.00 -23.32
CA ARG A 137 24.50 22.30 -24.61
C ARG A 137 23.51 21.13 -24.69
N PRO A 138 23.03 20.76 -25.89
CA PRO A 138 22.12 19.64 -26.04
C PRO A 138 22.64 18.34 -25.43
N SER A 139 23.94 18.04 -25.59
CA SER A 139 24.60 16.86 -24.96
C SER A 139 24.48 16.85 -23.43
N THR A 140 24.69 18.04 -22.83
CA THR A 140 24.53 18.20 -21.36
C THR A 140 23.10 17.93 -20.91
N VAL A 141 22.10 18.44 -21.66
CA VAL A 141 20.68 18.19 -21.39
C VAL A 141 20.38 16.69 -21.46
N MET A 142 20.92 15.96 -22.46
CA MET A 142 20.69 14.52 -22.60
C MET A 142 21.29 13.72 -21.44
N VAL A 143 22.50 14.03 -20.99
CA VAL A 143 23.14 13.38 -19.84
C VAL A 143 22.35 13.63 -18.54
N GLY A 144 21.91 14.88 -18.32
CA GLY A 144 21.03 15.22 -17.19
C GLY A 144 19.70 14.47 -17.25
N THR A 145 19.12 14.35 -18.46
CA THR A 145 17.86 13.62 -18.67
C THR A 145 18.00 12.13 -18.35
N CYS A 146 19.10 11.49 -18.73
CA CYS A 146 19.37 10.10 -18.31
C CYS A 146 19.35 9.96 -16.78
N THR A 147 19.96 10.91 -16.06
CA THR A 147 19.99 10.90 -14.58
C THR A 147 18.60 11.10 -13.98
N TYR A 148 17.81 12.01 -14.56
CA TYR A 148 16.47 12.33 -14.06
C TYR A 148 15.44 11.24 -14.36
N LEU A 149 15.55 10.65 -15.56
CA LEU A 149 14.58 9.68 -16.06
C LEU A 149 14.86 8.25 -15.61
N VAL A 150 16.14 7.87 -15.45
CA VAL A 150 16.51 6.52 -15.06
C VAL A 150 17.13 6.53 -13.67
N ASN A 151 16.30 6.26 -12.70
CA ASN A 151 16.64 6.14 -11.29
C ASN A 151 15.73 5.12 -10.61
N ALA A 152 16.13 4.61 -9.46
CA ALA A 152 15.41 3.53 -8.79
C ALA A 152 13.97 3.88 -8.43
N PHE A 153 13.71 5.13 -8.02
CA PHE A 153 12.35 5.56 -7.68
C PHE A 153 11.44 5.53 -8.92
N LEU A 154 11.86 6.15 -10.01
CA LEU A 154 11.03 6.29 -11.21
C LEU A 154 10.84 4.94 -11.93
N LEU A 155 11.89 4.12 -12.01
CA LEU A 155 11.83 2.78 -12.60
C LEU A 155 10.81 1.89 -11.87
N TYR A 156 10.79 1.94 -10.55
CA TYR A 156 9.78 1.25 -9.76
C TYR A 156 8.39 1.88 -9.93
N ALA A 157 8.30 3.21 -9.79
CA ALA A 157 7.03 3.91 -9.82
C ALA A 157 6.28 3.74 -11.13
N CYS A 158 6.95 3.84 -12.28
CA CYS A 158 6.28 3.77 -13.59
C CYS A 158 5.62 2.41 -13.85
N ILE A 159 6.10 1.36 -13.20
CA ILE A 159 5.58 -0.01 -13.35
C ILE A 159 4.61 -0.34 -12.21
N ALA A 160 4.99 -0.08 -10.95
CA ALA A 160 4.29 -0.58 -9.77
C ALA A 160 3.33 0.44 -9.13
N GLN A 161 3.60 1.74 -9.25
CA GLN A 161 2.84 2.84 -8.64
C GLN A 161 2.75 4.02 -9.63
N PRO A 162 2.06 3.90 -10.79
CA PRO A 162 2.24 4.83 -11.91
C PRO A 162 2.01 6.30 -11.56
N PHE A 163 1.04 6.62 -10.72
CA PHE A 163 0.76 8.01 -10.34
C PHE A 163 1.88 8.65 -9.48
N PHE A 164 2.81 7.87 -8.91
CA PHE A 164 4.01 8.40 -8.23
C PHE A 164 5.01 9.03 -9.22
N THR A 165 4.81 8.87 -10.52
CA THR A 165 5.60 9.56 -11.54
C THR A 165 5.16 11.01 -11.77
N THR A 166 3.92 11.36 -11.45
CA THR A 166 3.36 12.71 -11.66
C THR A 166 4.16 13.81 -10.94
N PRO A 167 4.67 13.62 -9.69
CA PRO A 167 5.56 14.59 -9.05
C PRO A 167 6.82 14.92 -9.83
N PHE A 168 7.37 13.97 -10.59
CA PHE A 168 8.55 14.21 -11.43
C PHE A 168 8.22 15.12 -12.63
N ILE A 169 6.96 15.22 -13.03
CA ILE A 169 6.52 16.19 -14.04
C ILE A 169 6.28 17.55 -13.37
N ILE A 170 5.62 17.56 -12.22
CA ILE A 170 5.21 18.79 -11.53
C ILE A 170 6.42 19.52 -10.92
N LEU A 171 7.39 18.83 -10.33
CA LEU A 171 8.51 19.43 -9.61
C LEU A 171 9.37 20.37 -10.48
N PRO A 172 9.83 19.99 -11.70
CA PRO A 172 10.55 20.89 -12.59
C PRO A 172 9.73 22.13 -12.96
N LEU A 173 8.42 21.94 -13.24
CA LEU A 173 7.52 23.04 -13.57
C LEU A 173 7.35 23.99 -12.39
N LEU A 174 7.18 23.45 -11.20
CA LEU A 174 7.02 24.17 -9.95
C LEU A 174 8.23 25.04 -9.65
N VAL A 175 9.43 24.47 -9.73
CA VAL A 175 10.69 25.19 -9.51
C VAL A 175 10.85 26.35 -10.50
N VAL A 176 10.56 26.13 -11.77
CA VAL A 176 10.60 27.18 -12.81
C VAL A 176 9.60 28.30 -12.51
N GLN A 177 8.38 27.98 -12.10
CA GLN A 177 7.38 29.04 -11.85
C GLN A 177 7.65 29.78 -10.53
N ILE A 178 8.19 29.13 -9.50
CA ILE A 178 8.66 29.82 -8.29
C ILE A 178 9.76 30.81 -8.64
N GLU A 179 10.77 30.39 -9.42
CA GLU A 179 11.86 31.27 -9.86
C GLU A 179 11.34 32.44 -10.70
N ARG A 180 10.38 32.21 -11.59
CA ARG A 180 9.72 33.26 -12.37
C ARG A 180 9.07 34.33 -11.50
N VAL A 181 8.39 33.93 -10.43
CA VAL A 181 7.77 34.87 -9.49
C VAL A 181 8.84 35.63 -8.70
N LEU A 182 9.93 34.97 -8.27
CA LEU A 182 11.06 35.60 -7.60
C LEU A 182 11.73 36.69 -8.48
N GLN A 183 11.79 36.49 -9.78
CA GLN A 183 12.27 37.47 -10.77
C GLN A 183 11.21 38.53 -11.17
N GLY A 184 10.11 38.63 -10.42
CA GLY A 184 9.08 39.64 -10.67
C GLY A 184 8.02 39.27 -11.70
N GLY A 185 8.10 38.06 -12.30
CA GLY A 185 7.19 37.60 -13.35
C GLY A 185 5.73 37.38 -12.94
N ARG A 186 4.93 36.92 -13.89
CA ARG A 186 3.48 36.71 -13.72
C ARG A 186 3.18 35.56 -12.72
N VAL A 187 2.11 35.70 -11.95
CA VAL A 187 1.70 34.73 -10.91
C VAL A 187 0.93 33.54 -11.48
N TRP A 188 0.16 33.73 -12.56
CA TRP A 188 -0.76 32.75 -13.10
C TRP A 188 -0.17 31.39 -13.44
N PRO A 189 1.04 31.30 -14.04
CA PRO A 189 1.62 29.98 -14.30
C PRO A 189 1.92 29.20 -13.01
N LEU A 190 2.34 29.90 -11.95
CA LEU A 190 2.53 29.28 -10.63
C LEU A 190 1.20 28.79 -10.04
N THR A 191 0.15 29.62 -10.14
CA THR A 191 -1.22 29.25 -9.70
C THR A 191 -1.69 27.98 -10.39
N LEU A 192 -1.51 27.87 -11.72
CA LEU A 192 -1.92 26.68 -12.48
C LEU A 192 -1.16 25.42 -12.04
N VAL A 193 0.16 25.52 -11.86
CA VAL A 193 0.98 24.37 -11.41
C VAL A 193 0.61 23.98 -9.97
N PHE A 194 0.38 24.94 -9.07
CA PHE A 194 -0.07 24.67 -7.72
C PHE A 194 -1.45 24.01 -7.70
N THR A 195 -2.37 24.50 -8.53
CA THR A 195 -3.71 23.91 -8.65
C THR A 195 -3.62 22.46 -9.14
N TRP A 196 -2.83 22.20 -10.19
CA TRP A 196 -2.61 20.84 -10.67
C TRP A 196 -1.98 19.94 -9.62
N MET A 197 -0.97 20.44 -8.89
CA MET A 197 -0.33 19.72 -7.80
C MET A 197 -1.34 19.27 -6.74
N LEU A 198 -2.21 20.19 -6.29
CA LEU A 198 -3.22 19.92 -5.25
C LEU A 198 -4.34 19.00 -5.73
N ILE A 199 -4.69 19.04 -7.02
CA ILE A 199 -5.70 18.17 -7.61
C ILE A 199 -5.14 16.75 -7.85
N SER A 200 -3.87 16.62 -8.23
CA SER A 200 -3.31 15.37 -8.75
C SER A 200 -3.30 14.23 -7.73
N ASN A 201 -2.84 14.48 -6.53
CA ASN A 201 -2.81 13.51 -5.43
C ASN A 201 -2.40 14.22 -4.13
N TYR A 202 -3.25 14.21 -3.12
CA TYR A 202 -3.03 14.93 -1.85
C TYR A 202 -1.75 14.50 -1.11
N TYR A 203 -1.42 13.21 -1.12
CA TYR A 203 -0.26 12.68 -0.43
C TYR A 203 1.05 13.15 -1.07
N LEU A 204 1.12 13.11 -2.40
CA LEU A 204 2.30 13.56 -3.15
C LEU A 204 2.39 15.09 -3.18
N ALA A 205 1.25 15.79 -3.21
CA ALA A 205 1.20 17.24 -3.08
C ALA A 205 1.80 17.71 -1.74
N PHE A 206 1.54 17.01 -0.64
CA PHE A 206 2.14 17.31 0.67
C PHE A 206 3.68 17.30 0.61
N ILE A 207 4.28 16.28 -0.04
CA ILE A 207 5.74 16.20 -0.22
C ILE A 207 6.25 17.33 -1.11
N LEU A 208 5.55 17.62 -2.23
CA LEU A 208 5.92 18.68 -3.16
C LEU A 208 5.83 20.08 -2.53
N VAL A 209 4.84 20.34 -1.68
CA VAL A 209 4.72 21.62 -0.94
C VAL A 209 5.95 21.83 -0.04
N ILE A 210 6.37 20.79 0.69
CA ILE A 210 7.56 20.87 1.54
C ILE A 210 8.81 21.13 0.68
N GLY A 211 8.96 20.42 -0.44
CA GLY A 211 10.04 20.63 -1.39
C GLY A 211 10.05 22.05 -1.99
N ALA A 212 8.88 22.58 -2.33
CA ALA A 212 8.73 23.94 -2.83
C ALA A 212 9.14 25.01 -1.79
N ILE A 213 8.72 24.82 -0.53
CA ILE A 213 9.10 25.71 0.57
C ILE A 213 10.61 25.65 0.82
N MET A 214 11.19 24.44 0.86
CA MET A 214 12.64 24.28 1.01
C MET A 214 13.40 24.96 -0.13
N PHE A 215 12.99 24.73 -1.38
CA PHE A 215 13.59 25.42 -2.54
C PHE A 215 13.49 26.95 -2.42
N LEU A 216 12.30 27.45 -2.12
CA LEU A 216 12.04 28.89 -1.97
C LEU A 216 12.94 29.52 -0.89
N VAL A 217 12.99 28.90 0.28
CA VAL A 217 13.80 29.42 1.42
C VAL A 217 15.29 29.42 1.06
N ILE A 218 15.83 28.29 0.55
CA ILE A 218 17.24 28.20 0.20
C ILE A 218 17.57 29.21 -0.92
N ARG A 219 16.70 29.32 -1.92
CA ARG A 219 16.90 30.22 -3.05
C ARG A 219 16.88 31.68 -2.66
N VAL A 220 15.95 32.09 -1.78
CA VAL A 220 15.89 33.44 -1.24
C VAL A 220 17.15 33.74 -0.42
N LEU A 221 17.55 32.86 0.47
CA LEU A 221 18.72 33.07 1.32
C LEU A 221 20.04 33.14 0.54
N THR A 222 20.16 32.33 -0.53
CA THR A 222 21.41 32.21 -1.28
C THR A 222 21.55 33.21 -2.43
N HIS A 223 20.42 33.70 -2.97
CA HIS A 223 20.49 34.56 -4.18
C HIS A 223 19.71 35.87 -4.08
N TYR A 224 18.51 35.86 -3.48
CA TYR A 224 17.59 36.99 -3.51
C TYR A 224 17.56 37.84 -2.24
N ARG A 225 18.30 37.49 -1.18
CA ARG A 225 18.21 38.11 0.14
C ARG A 225 18.25 39.64 0.12
N LYS A 226 19.07 40.24 -0.77
CA LYS A 226 19.30 41.70 -0.85
C LYS A 226 18.52 42.39 -1.97
N THR A 227 17.96 41.66 -2.92
CA THR A 227 17.36 42.19 -4.13
C THR A 227 15.85 42.08 -4.19
N LEU A 228 15.26 41.27 -3.28
CA LEU A 228 13.84 40.95 -3.31
C LEU A 228 13.00 42.10 -2.69
N ASN A 229 11.95 42.50 -3.39
CA ASN A 229 10.87 43.27 -2.78
C ASN A 229 9.95 42.30 -2.02
N TYR A 230 10.25 42.11 -0.74
CA TYR A 230 9.55 41.13 0.10
C TYR A 230 8.02 41.31 0.15
N PRO A 231 7.45 42.51 0.41
CA PRO A 231 6.00 42.69 0.46
C PRO A 231 5.30 42.26 -0.85
N VAL A 232 5.82 42.68 -1.99
CA VAL A 232 5.25 42.34 -3.30
C VAL A 232 5.38 40.86 -3.59
N THR A 233 6.52 40.26 -3.27
CA THR A 233 6.77 38.85 -3.52
C THR A 233 5.91 37.97 -2.64
N ILE A 234 5.80 38.29 -1.35
CA ILE A 234 4.91 37.58 -0.40
C ILE A 234 3.46 37.67 -0.88
N ALA A 235 3.01 38.88 -1.29
CA ALA A 235 1.66 39.05 -1.83
C ALA A 235 1.41 38.20 -3.10
N LYS A 236 2.40 38.09 -3.99
CA LYS A 236 2.30 37.23 -5.18
C LYS A 236 2.19 35.74 -4.83
N PHE A 237 3.02 35.26 -3.89
CA PHE A 237 2.93 33.87 -3.44
C PHE A 237 1.64 33.59 -2.66
N ALA A 238 1.20 34.51 -1.82
CA ALA A 238 -0.08 34.41 -1.11
C ALA A 238 -1.25 34.34 -2.11
N LEU A 239 -1.27 35.24 -3.11
CA LEU A 239 -2.28 35.24 -4.16
C LEU A 239 -2.30 33.90 -4.92
N ALA A 240 -1.12 33.39 -5.35
CA ALA A 240 -1.03 32.09 -6.02
C ALA A 240 -1.57 30.97 -5.13
N THR A 241 -1.15 30.91 -3.88
CA THR A 241 -1.52 29.86 -2.92
C THR A 241 -3.01 29.88 -2.62
N ILE A 242 -3.56 31.06 -2.26
CA ILE A 242 -4.99 31.22 -1.95
C ILE A 242 -5.84 30.84 -3.16
N THR A 243 -5.50 31.35 -4.32
CA THR A 243 -6.24 31.06 -5.56
C THR A 243 -6.19 29.55 -5.89
N SER A 244 -5.04 28.92 -5.75
CA SER A 244 -4.90 27.46 -5.99
C SER A 244 -5.67 26.64 -4.97
N LEU A 245 -5.67 27.01 -3.69
CA LEU A 245 -6.45 26.35 -2.65
C LEU A 245 -7.96 26.48 -2.91
N LEU A 246 -8.41 27.66 -3.34
CA LEU A 246 -9.81 27.85 -3.71
C LEU A 246 -10.18 26.98 -4.93
N LEU A 247 -9.39 27.03 -6.02
CA LEU A 247 -9.67 26.27 -7.25
C LEU A 247 -9.68 24.75 -7.03
N SER A 248 -8.82 24.24 -6.18
CA SER A 248 -8.67 22.81 -5.93
C SER A 248 -9.54 22.28 -4.76
N ALA A 249 -10.37 23.13 -4.15
CA ALA A 249 -11.11 22.79 -2.93
C ALA A 249 -12.07 21.60 -3.10
N ILE A 250 -12.60 21.39 -4.29
CA ILE A 250 -13.45 20.23 -4.63
C ILE A 250 -12.72 18.90 -4.40
N MET A 251 -11.38 18.88 -4.49
CA MET A 251 -10.56 17.70 -4.24
C MET A 251 -10.08 17.63 -2.80
N TRP A 252 -9.31 18.62 -2.33
CA TRP A 252 -8.62 18.49 -1.07
C TRP A 252 -9.53 18.55 0.18
N ILE A 253 -10.71 19.19 0.12
CA ILE A 253 -11.64 19.20 1.27
C ILE A 253 -12.21 17.81 1.56
N PRO A 254 -12.81 17.09 0.59
CA PRO A 254 -13.24 15.73 0.84
C PRO A 254 -12.09 14.78 1.19
N GLU A 255 -10.93 14.93 0.55
CA GLU A 255 -9.75 14.10 0.83
C GLU A 255 -9.24 14.27 2.26
N LEU A 256 -9.16 15.51 2.76
CA LEU A 256 -8.77 15.78 4.14
C LEU A 256 -9.72 15.12 5.12
N LEU A 257 -11.03 15.21 4.88
CA LEU A 257 -12.04 14.56 5.72
C LEU A 257 -11.93 13.02 5.64
N ALA A 258 -11.63 12.46 4.46
CA ALA A 258 -11.41 11.03 4.26
C ALA A 258 -10.17 10.55 5.03
N VAL A 259 -9.04 11.26 4.94
CA VAL A 259 -7.81 10.94 5.68
C VAL A 259 -8.04 10.96 7.19
N MET A 260 -8.70 11.99 7.71
CA MET A 260 -9.03 12.09 9.15
C MET A 260 -9.93 10.96 9.64
N ASN A 261 -10.77 10.39 8.78
CA ASN A 261 -11.65 9.27 9.08
C ASN A 261 -11.12 7.93 8.58
N SER A 262 -9.84 7.84 8.24
CA SER A 262 -9.21 6.60 7.77
C SER A 262 -8.47 5.86 8.87
N THR A 263 -8.16 4.59 8.60
CA THR A 263 -7.32 3.75 9.46
C THR A 263 -5.86 4.19 9.51
N ARG A 264 -5.46 5.14 8.67
CA ARG A 264 -4.09 5.69 8.65
C ARG A 264 -3.79 6.54 9.88
N VAL A 265 -4.81 7.11 10.49
CA VAL A 265 -4.66 7.88 11.73
C VAL A 265 -4.45 6.91 12.91
N GLY A 266 -3.29 7.00 13.58
CA GLY A 266 -2.94 6.19 14.75
C GLY A 266 -1.98 5.03 14.47
N ALA A 267 -1.37 4.97 13.28
CA ALA A 267 -0.28 4.03 12.98
C ALA A 267 0.93 4.29 13.90
N THR A 268 1.77 3.26 14.12
CA THR A 268 2.99 3.40 14.94
C THR A 268 4.00 4.28 14.22
N PHE A 269 4.26 5.46 14.78
CA PHE A 269 5.21 6.43 14.23
C PHE A 269 6.60 5.82 14.01
N ALA A 270 7.14 5.97 12.82
CA ALA A 270 8.44 5.45 12.37
C ALA A 270 8.61 3.93 12.62
N ASN A 271 7.53 3.15 12.69
CA ASN A 271 7.54 1.74 13.10
C ASN A 271 8.25 1.52 14.46
N GLY A 272 8.23 2.53 15.35
CA GLY A 272 8.92 2.51 16.65
C GLY A 272 10.44 2.70 16.58
N LEU A 273 11.00 3.07 15.44
CA LEU A 273 12.43 3.28 15.26
C LEU A 273 12.85 4.66 15.80
N LYS A 274 13.93 4.69 16.56
CA LYS A 274 14.66 5.92 16.93
C LYS A 274 15.77 6.21 15.93
N THR A 275 16.48 5.17 15.51
CA THR A 275 17.55 5.20 14.50
C THR A 275 17.34 4.04 13.53
N TYR A 276 17.85 4.15 12.34
CA TYR A 276 17.92 2.99 11.44
C TYR A 276 18.91 1.96 12.00
N PRO A 277 18.83 0.67 11.61
CA PRO A 277 19.84 -0.32 11.94
C PRO A 277 21.19 0.04 11.28
N LEU A 278 22.30 -0.43 11.89
CA LEU A 278 23.66 -0.06 11.47
C LEU A 278 23.93 -0.33 9.98
N TYR A 279 23.44 -1.44 9.45
CA TYR A 279 23.63 -1.77 8.04
C TYR A 279 23.10 -0.70 7.08
N TYR A 280 22.04 0.01 7.45
CA TYR A 280 21.48 1.08 6.64
C TYR A 280 22.55 2.15 6.36
N TYR A 281 23.23 2.59 7.39
CA TYR A 281 24.27 3.62 7.26
C TYR A 281 25.49 3.09 6.50
N LEU A 282 25.89 1.84 6.73
CA LEU A 282 27.03 1.22 6.07
C LEU A 282 26.80 0.98 4.57
N LEU A 283 25.57 0.68 4.18
CA LEU A 283 25.21 0.43 2.78
C LEU A 283 24.74 1.68 2.03
N LEU A 284 24.48 2.79 2.73
CA LEU A 284 23.96 4.01 2.11
C LEU A 284 24.82 4.54 0.94
N PRO A 285 26.16 4.55 0.99
CA PRO A 285 26.99 4.97 -0.14
C PRO A 285 26.75 4.16 -1.41
N LYS A 286 26.53 2.86 -1.29
CA LYS A 286 26.24 1.98 -2.42
C LYS A 286 24.90 2.34 -3.11
N GLN A 287 23.92 2.83 -2.35
CA GLN A 287 22.58 3.12 -2.84
C GLN A 287 22.52 4.32 -3.76
N LEU A 288 23.57 5.11 -3.88
CA LEU A 288 23.63 6.23 -4.81
C LEU A 288 23.60 5.75 -6.27
N ILE A 289 24.39 4.74 -6.61
CA ILE A 289 24.55 4.25 -7.99
C ILE A 289 23.97 2.86 -8.23
N ASN A 290 23.48 2.19 -7.18
CA ASN A 290 22.78 0.92 -7.25
C ASN A 290 21.45 1.01 -6.52
N GLY A 291 20.36 0.80 -7.25
CA GLY A 291 18.99 0.93 -6.75
C GLY A 291 18.27 -0.37 -6.47
N GLY A 292 18.89 -1.51 -6.73
CA GLY A 292 18.28 -2.83 -6.57
C GLY A 292 18.23 -3.28 -5.11
N GLN A 293 17.55 -2.55 -4.23
CA GLN A 293 17.51 -2.82 -2.80
C GLN A 293 16.10 -2.83 -2.23
N TRP A 294 15.92 -3.56 -1.16
CA TRP A 294 14.67 -3.79 -0.45
C TRP A 294 14.74 -3.38 1.02
N SER A 295 13.69 -3.60 1.78
CA SER A 295 13.65 -3.23 3.19
C SER A 295 13.70 -1.70 3.38
N PHE A 296 14.45 -1.17 4.34
CA PHE A 296 14.59 0.27 4.55
C PHE A 296 15.20 1.02 3.37
N MET A 297 15.95 0.34 2.51
CA MET A 297 16.60 0.93 1.33
C MET A 297 15.62 1.15 0.16
N PHE A 298 14.43 0.61 0.20
CA PHE A 298 13.50 0.56 -0.93
C PHE A 298 13.25 1.93 -1.59
N TRP A 299 12.92 2.96 -0.80
CA TRP A 299 12.76 4.34 -1.27
C TRP A 299 14.00 5.21 -1.04
N THR A 300 15.03 4.67 -0.40
CA THR A 300 16.30 5.35 -0.09
C THR A 300 17.31 5.16 -1.21
N ALA A 301 17.27 4.00 -1.87
CA ALA A 301 18.15 3.69 -2.98
C ALA A 301 17.87 4.66 -4.14
N LEU A 302 18.88 5.45 -4.51
CA LEU A 302 18.74 6.45 -5.57
C LEU A 302 18.96 5.84 -6.96
N GLY A 303 19.96 4.94 -7.09
CA GLY A 303 20.19 4.17 -8.30
C GLY A 303 20.35 5.03 -9.56
N ILE A 304 21.02 6.17 -9.43
CA ILE A 304 21.28 7.07 -10.56
C ILE A 304 22.44 6.61 -11.41
N VAL A 305 22.60 7.19 -12.57
CA VAL A 305 23.79 6.98 -13.43
C VAL A 305 25.07 7.36 -12.66
N SER A 306 26.12 6.55 -12.82
CA SER A 306 27.30 6.57 -11.97
C SER A 306 28.07 7.90 -11.97
N ILE A 307 28.03 8.65 -13.08
CA ILE A 307 28.61 10.00 -13.17
C ILE A 307 28.05 10.95 -12.11
N GLY A 308 26.87 10.67 -11.56
CA GLY A 308 26.22 11.45 -10.51
C GLY A 308 27.08 11.63 -9.27
N PHE A 309 27.85 10.60 -8.87
CA PHE A 309 28.80 10.70 -7.75
C PHE A 309 29.86 11.78 -8.04
N ILE A 310 30.50 11.71 -9.22
CA ILE A 310 31.54 12.68 -9.63
C ILE A 310 30.98 14.09 -9.63
N ALA A 311 29.73 14.24 -10.11
CA ALA A 311 29.03 15.53 -10.17
C ALA A 311 28.75 16.11 -8.77
N ILE A 312 28.36 15.30 -7.81
CA ILE A 312 28.16 15.70 -6.42
C ILE A 312 29.48 16.24 -5.86
N VAL A 313 30.58 15.50 -6.04
CA VAL A 313 31.91 15.93 -5.55
C VAL A 313 32.31 17.25 -6.22
N TYR A 314 32.10 17.40 -7.52
CA TYR A 314 32.39 18.64 -8.25
C TYR A 314 31.69 19.86 -7.64
N VAL A 315 30.39 19.74 -7.40
CA VAL A 315 29.57 20.83 -6.84
C VAL A 315 30.00 21.16 -5.41
N TYR A 316 30.39 20.18 -4.59
CA TYR A 316 30.90 20.44 -3.26
C TYR A 316 32.29 21.12 -3.29
N LEU A 317 33.16 20.77 -4.24
CA LEU A 317 34.44 21.49 -4.45
C LEU A 317 34.22 22.95 -4.86
N HIS A 318 33.07 23.26 -5.46
CA HIS A 318 32.65 24.58 -5.90
C HIS A 318 31.44 25.13 -5.11
N ALA A 319 31.33 24.80 -3.82
CA ALA A 319 30.16 25.09 -2.99
C ALA A 319 29.77 26.57 -2.97
N ARG A 320 30.73 27.49 -3.04
CA ARG A 320 30.47 28.94 -3.09
C ARG A 320 29.81 29.37 -4.40
N GLN A 321 30.02 28.66 -5.51
CA GLN A 321 29.40 28.96 -6.81
C GLN A 321 28.01 28.34 -6.92
N TYR A 322 27.78 27.20 -6.26
CA TYR A 322 26.54 26.43 -6.32
C TYR A 322 25.88 26.22 -4.94
N PRO A 323 25.68 27.29 -4.13
CA PRO A 323 25.21 27.13 -2.75
C PRO A 323 23.81 26.50 -2.67
N LEU A 324 22.91 26.76 -3.63
CA LEU A 324 21.61 26.12 -3.68
C LEU A 324 21.72 24.59 -3.71
N LEU A 325 22.50 24.04 -4.63
CA LEU A 325 22.67 22.59 -4.78
C LEU A 325 23.39 21.98 -3.58
N THR A 326 24.48 22.61 -3.13
CA THR A 326 25.26 22.14 -1.99
C THR A 326 24.43 22.03 -0.72
N ILE A 327 23.63 23.07 -0.42
CA ILE A 327 22.76 23.09 0.77
C ILE A 327 21.62 22.08 0.59
N SER A 328 20.98 22.02 -0.59
CA SER A 328 19.88 21.08 -0.83
C SER A 328 20.33 19.63 -0.68
N LEU A 329 21.47 19.27 -1.25
CA LEU A 329 22.03 17.91 -1.13
C LEU A 329 22.50 17.59 0.29
N ALA A 330 23.07 18.56 1.01
CA ALA A 330 23.44 18.38 2.42
C ALA A 330 22.22 18.14 3.31
N ILE A 331 21.16 18.94 3.16
CA ILE A 331 19.90 18.75 3.88
C ILE A 331 19.32 17.38 3.55
N ALA A 332 19.26 17.00 2.27
CA ALA A 332 18.75 15.71 1.84
C ALA A 332 19.55 14.54 2.45
N PHE A 333 20.87 14.65 2.50
CA PHE A 333 21.71 13.65 3.15
C PHE A 333 21.41 13.51 4.64
N VAL A 334 21.30 14.61 5.38
CA VAL A 334 20.92 14.60 6.80
C VAL A 334 19.52 14.01 7.00
N MET A 335 18.56 14.36 6.16
CA MET A 335 17.19 13.81 6.21
C MET A 335 17.17 12.30 6.01
N LEU A 336 18.04 11.74 5.15
CA LEU A 336 18.17 10.29 4.94
C LEU A 336 18.65 9.54 6.20
N LEU A 337 19.36 10.19 7.09
CA LEU A 337 19.91 9.54 8.30
C LEU A 337 18.88 9.36 9.42
N ILE A 338 17.71 10.01 9.33
CA ILE A 338 16.77 10.16 10.45
C ILE A 338 15.42 9.49 10.12
N PRO A 339 15.07 8.34 10.77
CA PRO A 339 13.80 7.65 10.52
C PRO A 339 12.55 8.53 10.73
N ALA A 340 12.61 9.43 11.73
CA ALA A 340 11.52 10.34 12.04
C ALA A 340 11.17 11.27 10.87
N VAL A 341 12.16 11.68 10.06
CA VAL A 341 11.92 12.49 8.85
C VAL A 341 11.16 11.69 7.82
N GLY A 342 11.61 10.45 7.53
CA GLY A 342 10.91 9.55 6.62
C GLY A 342 9.47 9.26 7.05
N ALA A 343 9.23 9.12 8.36
CA ALA A 343 7.91 8.89 8.91
C ALA A 343 7.00 10.13 8.82
N THR A 344 7.53 11.31 9.15
CA THR A 344 6.79 12.58 9.07
C THR A 344 6.35 12.88 7.64
N LEU A 345 7.26 12.73 6.68
CA LEU A 345 6.99 12.93 5.26
C LEU A 345 6.18 11.80 4.61
N ASN A 346 5.98 10.71 5.34
CA ASN A 346 5.08 9.61 4.97
C ASN A 346 3.76 9.66 5.77
N GLY A 347 3.28 10.82 6.12
CA GLY A 347 2.00 11.02 6.81
C GLY A 347 2.00 10.50 8.26
N MET A 348 3.07 10.68 9.00
CA MET A 348 3.26 10.27 10.41
C MET A 348 3.20 8.74 10.63
N MET A 349 3.52 7.96 9.61
CA MET A 349 3.46 6.48 9.65
C MET A 349 4.85 5.83 9.66
N ALA A 350 5.06 4.82 8.82
CA ALA A 350 6.34 4.13 8.68
C ALA A 350 7.46 5.06 8.18
N ALA A 351 8.71 4.76 8.54
CA ALA A 351 9.90 5.48 8.09
C ALA A 351 10.22 5.20 6.62
N SER A 352 9.30 5.57 5.72
CA SER A 352 9.39 5.38 4.28
C SER A 352 9.89 6.65 3.60
N ASN A 353 11.08 6.60 2.99
CA ASN A 353 11.74 7.77 2.41
C ASN A 353 11.19 8.14 1.01
N ARG A 354 9.87 8.11 0.81
CA ARG A 354 9.24 8.50 -0.48
C ARG A 354 9.52 9.94 -0.88
N TRP A 355 9.88 10.80 0.07
CA TRP A 355 10.29 12.17 -0.16
C TRP A 355 11.58 12.29 -0.99
N THR A 356 12.34 11.20 -1.18
CA THR A 356 13.54 11.18 -2.04
C THR A 356 13.26 11.56 -3.48
N LEU A 357 11.99 11.51 -3.92
CA LEU A 357 11.56 12.07 -5.21
C LEU A 357 12.02 13.51 -5.43
N LEU A 358 12.20 14.29 -4.35
CA LEU A 358 12.68 15.68 -4.42
C LEU A 358 14.17 15.80 -4.74
N ILE A 359 14.96 14.74 -4.50
CA ILE A 359 16.43 14.78 -4.65
C ILE A 359 16.86 14.67 -6.11
N TYR A 360 16.07 14.03 -6.96
CA TYR A 360 16.49 13.69 -8.32
C TYR A 360 16.66 14.92 -9.23
N LEU A 361 15.85 15.96 -9.01
CA LEU A 361 15.98 17.20 -9.80
C LEU A 361 17.31 17.92 -9.51
N PRO A 362 17.70 18.21 -8.25
CA PRO A 362 19.01 18.78 -7.95
C PRO A 362 20.17 17.87 -8.35
N LEU A 363 20.04 16.52 -8.24
CA LEU A 363 21.07 15.60 -8.70
C LEU A 363 21.29 15.66 -10.22
N ALA A 364 20.23 15.62 -11.01
CA ALA A 364 20.32 15.73 -12.46
C ALA A 364 20.92 17.07 -12.90
N LEU A 365 20.55 18.16 -12.21
CA LEU A 365 21.12 19.48 -12.47
C LEU A 365 22.61 19.54 -12.10
N THR A 366 23.01 18.88 -11.02
CA THR A 366 24.43 18.74 -10.63
C THR A 366 25.24 18.05 -11.74
N VAL A 367 24.67 17.01 -12.36
CA VAL A 367 25.30 16.31 -13.50
C VAL A 367 25.39 17.23 -14.72
N CYS A 368 24.33 18.00 -15.02
CA CYS A 368 24.37 18.99 -16.08
C CYS A 368 25.54 19.97 -15.88
N ILE A 369 25.71 20.48 -14.67
CA ILE A 369 26.78 21.44 -14.35
C ILE A 369 28.17 20.84 -14.56
N LEU A 370 28.41 19.62 -14.09
CA LEU A 370 29.68 18.92 -14.30
C LEU A 370 30.00 18.78 -15.79
N VAL A 371 29.05 18.26 -16.58
CA VAL A 371 29.26 17.97 -18.01
C VAL A 371 29.43 19.27 -18.81
N GLU A 372 28.69 20.33 -18.45
CA GLU A 372 28.83 21.64 -19.11
C GLU A 372 30.24 22.23 -18.93
N HIS A 373 30.80 22.10 -17.74
CA HIS A 373 32.12 22.65 -17.40
C HIS A 373 33.28 21.68 -17.66
N ALA A 374 33.01 20.45 -18.07
CA ALA A 374 34.05 19.42 -18.23
C ALA A 374 35.27 19.88 -19.07
N PRO A 375 35.11 20.65 -20.17
CA PRO A 375 36.27 21.14 -20.95
C PRO A 375 37.15 22.17 -20.21
N THR A 376 36.62 22.83 -19.19
CA THR A 376 37.25 23.96 -18.50
C THR A 376 37.64 23.66 -17.06
N ILE A 377 37.52 22.42 -16.61
CA ILE A 377 37.90 22.00 -15.28
C ILE A 377 39.44 22.04 -15.19
N ASP A 378 39.98 22.72 -14.16
CA ASP A 378 41.42 22.74 -13.88
C ASP A 378 41.95 21.37 -13.48
N ARG A 379 43.23 21.12 -13.80
CA ARG A 379 43.87 19.82 -13.53
C ARG A 379 43.86 19.42 -12.04
N ARG A 380 43.93 20.42 -11.16
CA ARG A 380 43.89 20.19 -9.69
C ARG A 380 42.52 19.64 -9.27
N THR A 381 41.44 20.20 -9.80
CA THR A 381 40.06 19.74 -9.59
C THR A 381 39.89 18.35 -10.19
N MET A 382 40.36 18.09 -11.42
CA MET A 382 40.29 16.75 -12.02
C MET A 382 41.00 15.68 -11.17
N ASN A 383 42.18 15.99 -10.65
CA ASN A 383 42.90 15.08 -9.76
C ASN A 383 42.10 14.81 -8.46
N ARG A 384 41.45 15.83 -7.90
CA ARG A 384 40.57 15.67 -6.71
C ARG A 384 39.34 14.81 -7.00
N LEU A 385 38.70 14.98 -8.18
CA LEU A 385 37.61 14.13 -8.62
C LEU A 385 38.06 12.67 -8.78
N THR A 386 39.24 12.46 -9.36
CA THR A 386 39.84 11.10 -9.48
C THR A 386 40.11 10.50 -8.11
N LEU A 387 40.75 11.23 -7.20
CA LEU A 387 41.01 10.76 -5.84
C LEU A 387 39.70 10.42 -5.10
N ALA A 388 38.70 11.30 -5.16
CA ALA A 388 37.39 11.06 -4.54
C ALA A 388 36.71 9.80 -5.12
N THR A 389 36.83 9.57 -6.44
CA THR A 389 36.30 8.36 -7.08
C THR A 389 37.01 7.11 -6.63
N LEU A 390 38.37 7.14 -6.47
CA LEU A 390 39.11 6.01 -5.93
C LEU A 390 38.74 5.69 -4.48
N ILE A 391 38.60 6.73 -3.64
CA ILE A 391 38.09 6.56 -2.26
C ILE A 391 36.71 5.94 -2.25
N TYR A 392 35.83 6.43 -3.12
CA TYR A 392 34.47 5.88 -3.22
C TYR A 392 34.45 4.42 -3.66
N LEU A 393 35.33 4.02 -4.59
CA LEU A 393 35.49 2.62 -5.00
C LEU A 393 35.92 1.75 -3.82
N ILE A 394 36.85 2.22 -2.98
CA ILE A 394 37.24 1.49 -1.76
C ILE A 394 36.01 1.31 -0.84
N ILE A 395 35.23 2.39 -0.61
CA ILE A 395 34.03 2.31 0.22
C ILE A 395 33.03 1.30 -0.38
N LEU A 396 32.81 1.31 -1.70
CA LEU A 396 31.94 0.36 -2.37
C LEU A 396 32.41 -1.10 -2.19
N MET A 397 33.71 -1.35 -2.32
CA MET A 397 34.30 -2.68 -2.11
C MET A 397 34.09 -3.14 -0.65
N LEU A 398 34.24 -2.24 0.33
CA LEU A 398 34.01 -2.59 1.73
C LEU A 398 32.53 -3.00 1.98
N THR A 399 31.58 -2.52 1.21
CA THR A 399 30.17 -2.94 1.37
C THR A 399 29.93 -4.41 1.05
N PHE A 400 30.79 -5.06 0.25
CA PHE A 400 30.69 -6.49 -0.05
C PHE A 400 30.87 -7.40 1.18
N ILE A 401 31.55 -6.91 2.22
CA ILE A 401 31.66 -7.63 3.50
C ILE A 401 30.30 -7.90 4.10
N PHE A 402 29.36 -6.94 3.96
CA PHE A 402 28.03 -7.02 4.55
C PHE A 402 26.99 -7.61 3.60
N GLN A 403 27.09 -7.32 2.32
CA GLN A 403 26.12 -7.78 1.32
C GLN A 403 26.82 -8.10 0.00
N GLY A 404 26.89 -9.39 -0.34
CA GLY A 404 27.30 -9.82 -1.68
C GLY A 404 26.23 -9.39 -2.69
N ASN A 405 26.59 -8.51 -3.60
CA ASN A 405 25.74 -8.08 -4.69
C ASN A 405 26.62 -7.71 -5.87
N ASN A 406 26.67 -8.59 -6.86
CA ASN A 406 27.53 -8.42 -8.03
C ASN A 406 27.00 -7.35 -9.00
N ASP A 407 25.73 -6.94 -8.86
CA ASP A 407 25.10 -5.94 -9.75
C ASP A 407 25.80 -4.58 -9.67
N ILE A 408 26.49 -4.27 -8.56
CA ILE A 408 27.26 -3.03 -8.42
C ILE A 408 28.52 -2.98 -9.29
N LEU A 409 29.01 -4.12 -9.79
CA LEU A 409 30.20 -4.15 -10.65
C LEU A 409 29.95 -3.38 -11.97
N LEU A 410 28.74 -3.47 -12.49
CA LEU A 410 28.36 -2.75 -13.71
C LEU A 410 28.29 -1.22 -13.49
N PRO A 411 27.61 -0.69 -12.45
CA PRO A 411 27.73 0.72 -12.08
C PRO A 411 29.16 1.20 -11.83
N ILE A 412 30.02 0.38 -11.23
CA ILE A 412 31.44 0.69 -11.02
C ILE A 412 32.16 0.84 -12.36
N ALA A 413 31.96 -0.09 -13.29
CA ALA A 413 32.54 0.01 -14.62
C ALA A 413 32.12 1.31 -15.34
N PHE A 414 30.84 1.68 -15.27
CA PHE A 414 30.35 2.94 -15.82
C PHE A 414 30.86 4.17 -15.07
N LEU A 415 31.12 4.07 -13.77
CA LEU A 415 31.76 5.15 -13.00
C LEU A 415 33.19 5.43 -13.52
N LEU A 416 33.98 4.37 -13.75
CA LEU A 416 35.32 4.47 -14.30
C LEU A 416 35.29 5.00 -15.75
N LEU A 417 34.40 4.46 -16.61
CA LEU A 417 34.24 4.95 -17.98
C LEU A 417 33.82 6.42 -18.02
N SER A 418 32.96 6.85 -17.10
CA SER A 418 32.53 8.26 -17.00
C SER A 418 33.72 9.15 -16.57
N LEU A 419 34.55 8.71 -15.63
CA LEU A 419 35.76 9.43 -15.22
C LEU A 419 36.74 9.54 -16.39
N MET A 420 36.97 8.45 -17.14
CA MET A 420 37.81 8.43 -18.33
C MET A 420 37.29 9.38 -19.41
N GLY A 421 35.96 9.38 -19.63
CA GLY A 421 35.30 10.30 -20.57
C GLY A 421 35.48 11.76 -20.17
N LEU A 422 35.38 12.10 -18.89
CA LEU A 422 35.65 13.45 -18.39
C LEU A 422 37.11 13.85 -18.59
N TRP A 423 38.06 12.96 -18.36
CA TRP A 423 39.47 13.19 -18.67
C TRP A 423 39.70 13.37 -20.16
N ALA A 424 39.08 12.57 -21.02
CA ALA A 424 39.19 12.70 -22.47
C ALA A 424 38.67 14.06 -22.98
N ILE A 425 37.55 14.56 -22.39
CA ILE A 425 37.03 15.90 -22.69
C ILE A 425 37.98 16.99 -22.19
N ASN A 426 38.46 16.87 -20.98
CA ASN A 426 39.30 17.86 -20.35
C ASN A 426 40.66 18.03 -21.08
N LEU A 427 41.27 16.89 -21.47
CA LEU A 427 42.52 16.87 -22.22
C LEU A 427 42.33 17.07 -23.73
N GLN A 428 41.10 17.27 -24.21
CA GLN A 428 40.73 17.45 -25.63
C GLN A 428 41.30 16.34 -26.52
N LEU A 429 41.38 15.10 -26.04
CA LEU A 429 41.99 13.96 -26.71
C LEU A 429 41.34 13.64 -28.07
N THR A 430 40.03 13.91 -28.22
CA THR A 430 39.31 13.68 -29.47
C THR A 430 38.04 14.55 -29.55
N LYS A 431 37.65 14.95 -30.76
CA LYS A 431 36.38 15.64 -31.01
C LYS A 431 35.15 14.79 -30.64
N TYR A 432 35.30 13.49 -30.50
CA TYR A 432 34.23 12.55 -30.16
C TYR A 432 34.10 12.33 -28.67
N ALA A 433 34.94 12.94 -27.81
CA ALA A 433 34.91 12.71 -26.34
C ALA A 433 33.56 13.03 -25.69
N VAL A 434 32.92 14.14 -26.14
CA VAL A 434 31.56 14.50 -25.62
C VAL A 434 30.47 13.51 -26.07
N PRO A 435 30.36 13.18 -27.40
CA PRO A 435 29.43 12.12 -27.81
C PRO A 435 29.70 10.78 -27.15
N ALA A 436 30.94 10.38 -26.93
CA ALA A 436 31.30 9.15 -26.25
C ALA A 436 30.81 9.15 -24.79
N LEU A 437 30.98 10.26 -24.06
CA LEU A 437 30.46 10.39 -22.71
C LEU A 437 28.91 10.29 -22.68
N VAL A 438 28.21 10.92 -23.62
CA VAL A 438 26.75 10.78 -23.74
C VAL A 438 26.35 9.33 -23.95
N ALA A 439 27.05 8.62 -24.84
CA ALA A 439 26.82 7.20 -25.10
C ALA A 439 27.07 6.34 -23.84
N VAL A 440 28.18 6.57 -23.12
CA VAL A 440 28.50 5.88 -21.87
C VAL A 440 27.39 6.09 -20.83
N VAL A 441 26.90 7.31 -20.67
CA VAL A 441 25.83 7.61 -19.70
C VAL A 441 24.49 7.02 -20.15
N ALA A 442 24.18 7.07 -21.44
CA ALA A 442 22.96 6.43 -21.96
C ALA A 442 22.99 4.91 -21.79
N LEU A 443 24.13 4.26 -22.05
CA LEU A 443 24.35 2.82 -21.81
C LEU A 443 24.28 2.50 -20.31
N ASN A 444 24.85 3.35 -19.44
CA ASN A 444 24.72 3.20 -17.99
C ASN A 444 23.24 3.30 -17.56
N ALA A 445 22.50 4.28 -18.11
CA ALA A 445 21.06 4.38 -17.84
C ALA A 445 20.30 3.11 -18.31
N GLY A 446 20.59 2.62 -19.52
CA GLY A 446 20.02 1.35 -20.00
C GLY A 446 20.37 0.17 -19.11
N ALA A 447 21.63 0.04 -18.70
CA ALA A 447 22.08 -1.00 -17.78
C ALA A 447 21.40 -0.90 -16.39
N ASN A 448 21.25 0.32 -15.86
CA ASN A 448 20.53 0.55 -14.62
C ASN A 448 19.06 0.13 -14.75
N ALA A 449 18.41 0.44 -15.87
CA ALA A 449 17.03 0.06 -16.13
C ALA A 449 16.83 -1.46 -16.17
N ILE A 450 17.79 -2.21 -16.68
CA ILE A 450 17.68 -3.68 -16.85
C ILE A 450 18.16 -4.43 -15.61
N PHE A 451 19.21 -3.95 -14.92
CA PHE A 451 19.93 -4.74 -13.89
C PHE A 451 20.03 -4.05 -12.53
N SER A 452 20.62 -2.84 -12.49
CA SER A 452 21.20 -2.30 -11.26
C SER A 452 20.25 -1.46 -10.42
N SER A 453 19.18 -0.92 -10.99
CA SER A 453 18.24 -0.03 -10.29
C SER A 453 16.83 -0.60 -10.17
N LEU A 454 16.60 -1.82 -10.61
CA LEU A 454 15.35 -2.51 -10.38
C LEU A 454 15.27 -2.96 -8.92
N PRO A 455 14.15 -2.73 -8.22
CA PRO A 455 13.89 -3.36 -6.94
C PRO A 455 13.93 -4.89 -7.09
N TYR A 456 14.28 -5.59 -6.01
CA TYR A 456 14.38 -7.06 -6.00
C TYR A 456 15.55 -7.67 -6.80
N ASN A 457 16.64 -6.93 -6.99
CA ASN A 457 17.90 -7.44 -7.54
C ASN A 457 17.78 -8.14 -8.91
N GLY A 458 17.06 -7.54 -9.84
CA GLY A 458 17.05 -7.97 -11.23
C GLY A 458 16.02 -9.01 -11.62
N ASP A 459 15.43 -9.73 -10.69
CA ASP A 459 14.34 -10.67 -11.02
C ASP A 459 12.94 -10.08 -10.85
N PHE A 460 12.77 -8.83 -11.31
CA PHE A 460 11.48 -8.17 -11.29
C PHE A 460 10.54 -8.71 -12.38
N SER A 461 11.10 -9.37 -13.40
CA SER A 461 10.33 -9.95 -14.50
C SER A 461 9.44 -11.11 -14.04
N SER A 462 9.89 -11.93 -13.10
CA SER A 462 9.10 -13.05 -12.55
C SER A 462 7.86 -12.57 -11.78
N ASP A 463 7.87 -11.33 -11.30
CA ASP A 463 6.72 -10.69 -10.63
C ASP A 463 5.74 -10.04 -11.64
N MET A 464 6.01 -10.07 -12.96
CA MET A 464 5.14 -9.51 -13.99
C MET A 464 4.18 -10.54 -14.55
N LEU A 465 2.96 -10.09 -14.87
CA LEU A 465 1.99 -10.93 -15.59
C LEU A 465 2.50 -11.27 -16.98
N THR A 466 2.25 -12.50 -17.41
CA THR A 466 2.42 -12.91 -18.80
C THR A 466 1.31 -12.37 -19.69
N ARG A 467 1.49 -12.44 -21.00
CA ARG A 467 0.47 -11.97 -21.97
C ARG A 467 -0.82 -12.80 -21.83
N GLY A 468 -1.96 -12.13 -21.66
CA GLY A 468 -3.26 -12.79 -21.52
C GLY A 468 -3.58 -13.28 -20.10
N GLU A 469 -2.61 -13.35 -19.20
CA GLU A 469 -2.79 -13.88 -17.85
C GLU A 469 -3.83 -13.12 -17.03
N TYR A 470 -3.93 -11.79 -17.17
CA TYR A 470 -4.95 -11.00 -16.46
C TYR A 470 -6.37 -11.49 -16.75
N SER A 471 -6.68 -11.73 -18.03
CA SER A 471 -8.00 -12.25 -18.42
C SER A 471 -8.22 -13.65 -17.85
N HIS A 472 -7.20 -14.50 -17.88
CA HIS A 472 -7.26 -15.84 -17.30
C HIS A 472 -7.53 -15.79 -15.80
N LEU A 473 -6.77 -15.00 -15.04
CA LEU A 473 -6.92 -14.85 -13.59
C LEU A 473 -8.30 -14.33 -13.18
N THR A 474 -8.83 -13.35 -13.91
CA THR A 474 -10.16 -12.80 -13.63
C THR A 474 -11.27 -13.79 -13.92
N HIS A 475 -11.13 -14.61 -14.97
CA HIS A 475 -12.10 -15.68 -15.27
C HIS A 475 -12.02 -16.84 -14.27
N GLN A 476 -10.83 -17.20 -13.83
CA GLN A 476 -10.60 -18.32 -12.92
C GLN A 476 -10.87 -18.00 -11.44
N ARG A 477 -11.06 -16.73 -11.10
CA ARG A 477 -11.30 -16.31 -9.70
C ARG A 477 -12.41 -17.13 -9.05
N TYR A 478 -13.50 -17.36 -9.76
CA TYR A 478 -14.66 -18.13 -9.30
C TYR A 478 -14.88 -19.41 -10.10
N GLY A 479 -13.95 -19.80 -10.96
CA GLY A 479 -14.11 -20.97 -11.83
C GLY A 479 -15.30 -20.89 -12.77
N GLY A 480 -15.83 -19.69 -13.05
CA GLY A 480 -17.07 -19.50 -13.83
C GLY A 480 -18.36 -19.74 -13.05
N LEU A 481 -18.27 -20.11 -11.76
CA LEU A 481 -19.44 -20.37 -10.88
C LEU A 481 -20.15 -19.10 -10.40
N ASP A 482 -19.59 -17.93 -10.69
CA ASP A 482 -20.21 -16.61 -10.48
C ASP A 482 -21.32 -16.32 -11.48
N LYS A 483 -21.31 -16.99 -12.64
CA LYS A 483 -22.31 -16.81 -13.68
C LYS A 483 -23.67 -17.42 -13.29
N GLY A 484 -24.77 -16.70 -13.60
CA GLY A 484 -26.11 -17.15 -13.31
C GLY A 484 -26.53 -17.05 -11.83
N LEU A 485 -25.77 -16.35 -11.00
CA LEU A 485 -26.21 -16.00 -9.67
C LEU A 485 -27.34 -14.96 -9.73
N PRO A 486 -28.31 -14.99 -8.77
CA PRO A 486 -29.41 -14.04 -8.73
C PRO A 486 -28.91 -12.60 -8.62
N SER A 487 -29.57 -11.68 -9.34
CA SER A 487 -29.27 -10.24 -9.27
C SER A 487 -30.42 -9.39 -8.72
N ASN A 488 -31.54 -10.05 -8.37
CA ASN A 488 -32.78 -9.39 -7.97
C ASN A 488 -32.86 -9.05 -6.47
N TYR A 489 -31.87 -9.43 -5.67
CA TYR A 489 -31.77 -9.08 -4.25
C TYR A 489 -30.31 -8.90 -3.83
N PHE A 490 -30.11 -8.21 -2.70
CA PHE A 490 -28.77 -7.91 -2.19
C PHE A 490 -28.20 -9.09 -1.40
N TYR A 491 -26.98 -9.47 -1.71
CA TYR A 491 -26.14 -10.38 -0.94
C TYR A 491 -24.66 -10.07 -1.18
N ARG A 492 -23.80 -10.55 -0.33
CA ARG A 492 -22.35 -10.50 -0.52
C ARG A 492 -21.78 -11.87 -0.77
N VAL A 493 -20.59 -11.87 -1.35
CA VAL A 493 -19.78 -13.07 -1.59
C VAL A 493 -18.40 -12.88 -0.95
N SER A 494 -17.71 -14.00 -0.68
CA SER A 494 -16.33 -14.01 -0.25
C SER A 494 -15.60 -15.22 -0.81
N THR A 495 -14.28 -15.20 -0.71
CA THR A 495 -13.42 -16.35 -1.00
C THR A 495 -12.85 -16.90 0.30
N ILE A 496 -12.63 -18.21 0.37
CA ILE A 496 -11.92 -18.80 1.50
C ILE A 496 -10.45 -18.37 1.41
N SER A 497 -9.95 -17.74 2.44
CA SER A 497 -8.70 -16.97 2.44
C SER A 497 -7.44 -17.78 2.18
N GLN A 498 -7.48 -19.09 2.35
CA GLN A 498 -6.30 -19.94 2.25
C GLN A 498 -6.20 -20.69 0.91
N ASN A 499 -7.24 -20.70 0.10
CA ASN A 499 -7.38 -21.66 -0.99
C ASN A 499 -7.56 -21.02 -2.39
N GLN A 500 -6.89 -19.91 -2.67
CA GLN A 500 -6.80 -19.38 -4.05
C GLN A 500 -5.58 -19.96 -4.78
N ILE A 501 -5.67 -21.23 -5.15
CA ILE A 501 -4.53 -22.01 -5.64
C ILE A 501 -4.21 -21.67 -7.10
N ILE A 502 -5.24 -21.59 -7.97
CA ILE A 502 -5.06 -21.35 -9.41
C ILE A 502 -4.44 -19.99 -9.68
N ALA A 503 -4.86 -18.98 -8.94
CA ALA A 503 -4.31 -17.63 -9.12
C ALA A 503 -2.89 -17.52 -8.58
N ASN A 504 -2.53 -18.25 -7.50
CA ASN A 504 -1.30 -18.08 -6.72
C ASN A 504 -0.88 -16.59 -6.51
N LYS A 505 -1.83 -15.70 -6.70
CA LYS A 505 -1.69 -14.23 -6.69
C LYS A 505 -2.88 -13.67 -5.96
N LEU A 506 -2.63 -12.71 -5.09
CA LEU A 506 -3.68 -12.02 -4.37
C LEU A 506 -4.55 -11.23 -5.38
N LEU A 507 -5.85 -11.41 -5.30
CA LEU A 507 -6.85 -10.65 -6.06
C LEU A 507 -7.76 -9.93 -5.06
N ASP A 508 -7.21 -8.91 -4.39
CA ASP A 508 -7.90 -8.23 -3.29
C ASP A 508 -9.18 -7.51 -3.73
N ASN A 509 -9.20 -6.95 -4.95
CA ASN A 509 -10.35 -6.21 -5.46
C ASN A 509 -11.00 -6.94 -6.64
N ASP A 510 -12.24 -7.38 -6.45
CA ASP A 510 -13.08 -7.85 -7.54
C ASP A 510 -14.02 -6.74 -7.99
N LEU A 511 -13.56 -5.95 -8.96
CA LEU A 511 -14.35 -4.88 -9.56
C LEU A 511 -14.81 -5.22 -10.99
N THR A 512 -14.41 -6.37 -11.50
CA THR A 512 -14.72 -6.83 -12.86
C THR A 512 -16.01 -7.65 -12.92
N SER A 513 -16.39 -8.31 -11.83
CA SER A 513 -17.68 -9.01 -11.72
C SER A 513 -18.81 -8.06 -11.29
N SER A 514 -20.03 -8.55 -11.38
CA SER A 514 -21.22 -7.86 -10.82
C SER A 514 -21.46 -8.16 -9.33
N LEU A 515 -20.61 -8.99 -8.71
CA LEU A 515 -20.79 -9.45 -7.34
C LEU A 515 -20.33 -8.40 -6.33
N HIS A 516 -20.92 -8.43 -5.13
CA HIS A 516 -20.49 -7.64 -3.99
C HIS A 516 -19.51 -8.46 -3.15
N ASN A 517 -18.25 -8.50 -3.55
CA ASN A 517 -17.22 -9.24 -2.82
C ASN A 517 -16.73 -8.44 -1.62
N ILE A 518 -16.64 -9.07 -0.43
CA ILE A 518 -16.14 -8.43 0.79
C ILE A 518 -14.62 -8.26 0.78
N ASP A 519 -13.90 -9.05 -0.02
CA ASP A 519 -12.44 -8.95 -0.15
C ASP A 519 -12.09 -7.64 -0.83
N SER A 520 -11.27 -6.82 -0.18
CA SER A 520 -10.88 -5.54 -0.76
C SER A 520 -9.59 -4.98 -0.19
N TYR A 521 -8.89 -4.21 -1.02
CA TYR A 521 -7.77 -3.39 -0.59
C TYR A 521 -7.75 -2.05 -1.33
N TYR A 522 -7.74 -0.96 -0.58
CA TYR A 522 -7.52 0.41 -1.07
C TYR A 522 -6.90 1.28 0.03
N SER A 523 -6.24 2.38 -0.34
CA SER A 523 -5.36 3.12 0.58
C SER A 523 -6.08 3.81 1.73
N LEU A 524 -7.29 4.33 1.54
CA LEU A 524 -8.06 5.03 2.56
C LEU A 524 -9.24 4.19 3.02
N GLN A 525 -9.01 3.35 4.00
CA GLN A 525 -10.06 2.50 4.56
C GLN A 525 -10.75 3.15 5.76
N ASN A 526 -12.03 2.82 5.95
CA ASN A 526 -12.89 3.37 6.99
C ASN A 526 -12.35 3.06 8.40
N ARG A 527 -12.13 4.11 9.20
CA ARG A 527 -11.61 4.03 10.57
C ARG A 527 -12.47 3.15 11.48
N TYR A 528 -13.78 3.26 11.38
CA TYR A 528 -14.69 2.53 12.27
C TYR A 528 -14.68 1.03 11.98
N LEU A 529 -14.62 0.66 10.71
CA LEU A 529 -14.45 -0.74 10.32
C LEU A 529 -13.10 -1.29 10.81
N GLY A 530 -12.03 -0.50 10.71
CA GLY A 530 -10.73 -0.89 11.27
C GLY A 530 -10.80 -1.13 12.77
N GLN A 531 -11.47 -0.25 13.53
CA GLN A 531 -11.69 -0.41 14.97
C GLN A 531 -12.55 -1.64 15.31
N PHE A 532 -13.56 -1.92 14.51
CA PHE A 532 -14.41 -3.09 14.68
C PHE A 532 -13.60 -4.39 14.52
N ASN A 533 -12.84 -4.53 13.42
CA ASN A 533 -12.01 -5.70 13.19
C ASN A 533 -10.89 -5.85 14.22
N ASP A 534 -10.29 -4.74 14.68
CA ASP A 534 -9.31 -4.78 15.77
C ASP A 534 -9.94 -5.23 17.10
N SER A 535 -11.19 -4.84 17.38
CA SER A 535 -11.94 -5.27 18.57
C SER A 535 -12.29 -6.76 18.56
N LEU A 536 -12.48 -7.34 17.38
CA LEU A 536 -12.68 -8.77 17.14
C LEU A 536 -11.35 -9.54 17.02
N GLN A 537 -10.23 -8.83 17.04
CA GLN A 537 -8.88 -9.39 16.87
C GLN A 537 -8.76 -10.32 15.66
N ASN A 538 -9.39 -9.91 14.54
CA ASN A 538 -9.35 -10.66 13.28
C ASN A 538 -7.90 -10.81 12.80
N ASN A 539 -7.40 -12.06 12.68
CA ASN A 539 -6.03 -12.36 12.30
C ASN A 539 -5.71 -12.04 10.81
N GLN A 540 -6.73 -11.89 9.98
CA GLN A 540 -6.59 -11.50 8.57
C GLN A 540 -6.36 -10.00 8.39
N THR A 541 -6.32 -9.21 9.46
CA THR A 541 -6.10 -7.78 9.40
C THR A 541 -4.63 -7.42 9.62
N THR A 542 -4.11 -6.51 8.81
CA THR A 542 -2.78 -5.91 9.00
C THR A 542 -2.92 -4.40 9.18
N ALA A 543 -1.81 -3.70 9.47
CA ALA A 543 -1.83 -2.25 9.68
C ALA A 543 -2.46 -1.47 8.52
N ASN A 544 -2.21 -1.91 7.28
CA ASN A 544 -2.69 -1.24 6.06
C ASN A 544 -3.92 -1.89 5.44
N ILE A 545 -4.31 -3.07 5.92
CA ILE A 545 -5.44 -3.85 5.40
C ILE A 545 -6.32 -4.24 6.59
N PRO A 546 -7.03 -3.29 7.20
CA PRO A 546 -7.84 -3.55 8.39
C PRO A 546 -9.09 -4.37 8.10
N ILE A 547 -9.49 -4.45 6.84
CA ILE A 547 -10.59 -5.29 6.38
C ILE A 547 -10.17 -5.92 5.08
N ARG A 548 -9.79 -7.19 5.15
CA ARG A 548 -9.53 -7.97 3.97
C ARG A 548 -10.58 -9.04 3.77
N GLN A 549 -10.83 -9.83 4.82
CA GLN A 549 -11.73 -10.98 4.82
C GLN A 549 -12.34 -11.16 6.21
N ALA A 550 -13.35 -12.03 6.29
CA ALA A 550 -14.00 -12.42 7.55
C ALA A 550 -13.24 -13.48 8.36
N ASP A 551 -11.98 -13.80 8.03
CA ASP A 551 -11.17 -14.85 8.66
C ASP A 551 -11.87 -16.23 8.66
N ASP A 552 -12.72 -16.47 7.68
CA ASP A 552 -13.56 -17.67 7.53
C ASP A 552 -14.44 -17.97 8.77
N ARG A 553 -14.68 -16.96 9.65
CA ARG A 553 -15.52 -17.09 10.85
C ARG A 553 -16.98 -17.13 10.48
N THR A 554 -17.71 -18.02 11.09
CA THR A 554 -19.13 -18.25 10.78
C THR A 554 -19.98 -17.02 11.05
N VAL A 555 -19.98 -16.52 12.29
CA VAL A 555 -20.87 -15.42 12.68
C VAL A 555 -20.53 -14.13 11.93
N LEU A 556 -19.24 -13.90 11.67
CA LEU A 556 -18.79 -12.71 10.96
C LEU A 556 -19.20 -12.76 9.48
N ASN A 557 -19.10 -13.92 8.82
CA ASN A 557 -19.62 -14.11 7.45
C ASN A 557 -21.14 -13.92 7.39
N HIS A 558 -21.89 -14.51 8.34
CA HIS A 558 -23.33 -14.32 8.42
C HIS A 558 -23.68 -12.83 8.63
N PHE A 559 -23.03 -12.15 9.57
CA PHE A 559 -23.24 -10.72 9.86
C PHE A 559 -22.96 -9.81 8.65
N TYR A 560 -21.90 -10.11 7.88
CA TYR A 560 -21.61 -9.35 6.66
C TYR A 560 -22.62 -9.61 5.52
N GLY A 561 -23.51 -10.59 5.68
CA GLY A 561 -24.47 -10.97 4.66
C GLY A 561 -23.85 -11.77 3.51
N THR A 562 -22.77 -12.48 3.79
CA THR A 562 -22.10 -13.34 2.81
C THR A 562 -22.95 -14.58 2.56
N LYS A 563 -23.55 -14.66 1.37
CA LYS A 563 -24.42 -15.76 0.98
C LYS A 563 -23.71 -16.88 0.25
N TYR A 564 -22.71 -16.53 -0.54
CA TYR A 564 -21.91 -17.48 -1.30
C TYR A 564 -20.43 -17.34 -0.94
N LEU A 565 -19.79 -18.50 -0.75
CA LEU A 565 -18.35 -18.63 -0.56
C LEU A 565 -17.77 -19.43 -1.72
N PHE A 566 -16.65 -18.94 -2.25
CA PHE A 566 -15.89 -19.64 -3.28
C PHE A 566 -14.59 -20.15 -2.68
N VAL A 567 -14.26 -21.40 -2.96
CA VAL A 567 -13.02 -22.02 -2.50
C VAL A 567 -12.42 -22.85 -3.60
N GLN A 568 -11.10 -22.78 -3.72
CA GLN A 568 -10.32 -23.67 -4.59
C GLN A 568 -9.69 -24.74 -3.71
N SER A 569 -9.98 -25.99 -3.98
CA SER A 569 -9.52 -27.14 -3.21
C SER A 569 -8.55 -27.96 -4.06
N ASP A 570 -7.44 -28.39 -3.44
CA ASP A 570 -6.49 -29.36 -3.99
C ASP A 570 -6.70 -30.78 -3.42
N GLY A 571 -7.68 -30.92 -2.53
CA GLY A 571 -7.97 -32.18 -1.85
C GLY A 571 -6.95 -32.61 -0.80
N LEU A 572 -5.87 -31.86 -0.58
CA LEU A 572 -4.80 -32.23 0.38
C LEU A 572 -5.18 -31.93 1.81
N ASN A 573 -5.96 -30.86 2.04
CA ASN A 573 -6.43 -30.47 3.36
C ASN A 573 -7.95 -30.34 3.37
N ALA A 574 -8.56 -30.54 4.55
CA ALA A 574 -9.97 -30.25 4.73
C ALA A 574 -10.23 -28.74 4.55
N GLU A 575 -11.29 -28.40 3.83
CA GLU A 575 -11.70 -27.01 3.64
C GLU A 575 -12.24 -26.43 4.95
N LYS A 576 -11.79 -25.22 5.31
CA LYS A 576 -12.28 -24.50 6.50
C LYS A 576 -13.59 -23.78 6.17
N ILE A 577 -14.66 -24.57 5.98
CA ILE A 577 -15.98 -24.06 5.65
C ILE A 577 -16.72 -23.64 6.93
N PRO A 578 -17.19 -22.38 7.04
CA PRO A 578 -18.01 -21.93 8.16
C PRO A 578 -19.31 -22.74 8.31
N ALA A 579 -19.87 -22.75 9.51
CA ALA A 579 -21.15 -23.44 9.75
C ALA A 579 -22.29 -22.84 8.91
N GLY A 580 -23.30 -23.66 8.59
CA GLY A 580 -24.45 -23.24 7.78
C GLY A 580 -24.19 -23.15 6.29
N TYR A 581 -22.95 -23.31 5.83
CA TYR A 581 -22.63 -23.33 4.40
C TYR A 581 -22.60 -24.75 3.86
N HIS A 582 -23.31 -24.96 2.75
CA HIS A 582 -23.42 -26.24 2.06
C HIS A 582 -22.93 -26.11 0.61
N LEU A 583 -22.33 -27.16 0.08
CA LEU A 583 -21.88 -27.20 -1.31
C LEU A 583 -23.08 -27.00 -2.24
N ASP A 584 -23.03 -26.00 -3.07
CA ASP A 584 -24.04 -25.63 -4.04
C ASP A 584 -23.68 -26.05 -5.47
N LYS A 585 -22.45 -25.73 -5.87
CA LYS A 585 -21.89 -26.11 -7.18
C LYS A 585 -20.38 -26.34 -7.09
N GLN A 586 -19.86 -27.13 -8.01
CA GLN A 586 -18.42 -27.35 -8.16
C GLN A 586 -18.05 -27.40 -9.64
N THR A 587 -16.80 -27.05 -9.97
CA THR A 587 -16.25 -27.23 -11.31
C THR A 587 -15.70 -28.62 -11.50
N ASP A 588 -15.46 -29.01 -12.75
CA ASP A 588 -14.59 -30.15 -13.02
C ASP A 588 -13.16 -29.85 -12.51
N PRO A 589 -12.40 -30.87 -12.09
CA PRO A 589 -11.03 -30.70 -11.67
C PRO A 589 -10.15 -30.17 -12.82
N ILE A 590 -9.39 -29.14 -12.54
CA ILE A 590 -8.35 -28.65 -13.45
C ILE A 590 -7.05 -29.28 -13.01
N TYR A 591 -6.48 -30.11 -13.91
CA TYR A 591 -5.16 -30.67 -13.71
C TYR A 591 -4.15 -29.65 -14.24
N ASN A 592 -3.05 -29.46 -13.54
CA ASN A 592 -1.96 -28.78 -14.15
C ASN A 592 -1.54 -27.42 -13.62
N TYR A 593 -1.34 -27.24 -12.37
CA TYR A 593 -0.63 -26.00 -12.03
C TYR A 593 0.31 -26.15 -10.85
N ASP A 594 1.58 -26.14 -11.14
CA ASP A 594 2.56 -25.70 -10.19
C ASP A 594 2.65 -24.17 -10.32
N LYS A 595 2.09 -23.45 -9.34
CA LYS A 595 2.18 -21.98 -9.21
C LYS A 595 1.66 -21.16 -10.41
N GLY A 596 0.59 -21.60 -11.05
CA GLY A 596 -0.01 -20.85 -12.17
C GLY A 596 0.72 -20.95 -13.49
N GLN A 597 1.71 -21.84 -13.60
CA GLN A 597 2.37 -22.20 -14.85
C GLN A 597 1.90 -23.61 -15.28
N PRO A 598 1.80 -23.90 -16.59
CA PRO A 598 1.58 -25.25 -17.07
C PRO A 598 2.67 -26.17 -16.49
N SER A 599 2.26 -27.26 -15.83
CA SER A 599 3.20 -28.22 -15.27
C SER A 599 4.05 -28.85 -16.38
N THR A 600 5.33 -29.02 -16.10
CA THR A 600 6.23 -29.84 -16.91
C THR A 600 6.12 -31.33 -16.58
N ALA A 601 5.19 -31.73 -15.71
CA ALA A 601 4.95 -33.10 -15.31
C ALA A 601 4.61 -33.99 -16.53
N LYS A 602 5.29 -35.10 -16.62
CA LYS A 602 5.21 -36.03 -17.78
C LYS A 602 3.93 -36.87 -17.81
N SER A 603 3.16 -36.94 -16.72
CA SER A 603 1.89 -37.65 -16.65
C SER A 603 0.83 -36.91 -15.87
N LYS A 604 -0.47 -37.06 -16.23
CA LYS A 604 -1.60 -36.53 -15.46
C LYS A 604 -1.68 -37.05 -14.03
N GLN A 605 -1.11 -38.22 -13.75
CA GLN A 605 -1.13 -38.87 -12.45
C GLN A 605 -0.26 -38.15 -11.40
N ASP A 606 0.71 -37.34 -11.88
CA ASP A 606 1.62 -36.55 -11.01
C ASP A 606 1.07 -35.14 -10.68
N LEU A 607 -0.14 -34.83 -11.20
CA LEU A 607 -0.73 -33.50 -11.08
C LEU A 607 -1.82 -33.46 -10.01
N ILE A 608 -1.78 -32.46 -9.15
CA ILE A 608 -2.82 -32.23 -8.15
C ILE A 608 -4.06 -31.64 -8.86
N PRO A 609 -5.24 -32.29 -8.75
CA PRO A 609 -6.47 -31.71 -9.27
C PRO A 609 -6.89 -30.53 -8.42
N ILE A 610 -7.12 -29.36 -9.05
CA ILE A 610 -7.66 -28.20 -8.39
C ILE A 610 -9.11 -28.02 -8.82
N GLN A 611 -10.01 -27.98 -7.84
CA GLN A 611 -11.43 -27.81 -8.05
C GLN A 611 -11.92 -26.53 -7.39
N THR A 612 -12.76 -25.77 -8.09
CA THR A 612 -13.44 -24.60 -7.49
C THR A 612 -14.81 -25.02 -7.02
N ASN A 613 -15.07 -24.81 -5.73
CA ASN A 613 -16.33 -25.13 -5.06
C ASN A 613 -17.05 -23.83 -4.70
N ARG A 614 -18.35 -23.77 -4.91
CA ARG A 614 -19.25 -22.73 -4.44
C ARG A 614 -20.12 -23.28 -3.33
N TYR A 615 -20.03 -22.67 -2.17
CA TYR A 615 -20.87 -22.97 -1.01
C TYR A 615 -21.93 -21.88 -0.84
N ARG A 616 -23.09 -22.24 -0.31
CA ARG A 616 -24.23 -21.35 -0.08
C ARG A 616 -24.75 -21.54 1.33
N THR A 617 -25.21 -20.42 1.95
CA THR A 617 -25.96 -20.46 3.21
C THR A 617 -27.32 -19.78 3.07
N ALA A 618 -28.27 -20.20 3.94
CA ALA A 618 -29.51 -19.49 4.21
C ALA A 618 -29.41 -18.59 5.45
N ASP A 619 -28.36 -18.75 6.27
CA ASP A 619 -28.23 -18.17 7.61
C ASP A 619 -27.56 -16.79 7.61
N ASN A 620 -27.37 -16.16 6.44
CA ASN A 620 -26.78 -14.83 6.36
C ASN A 620 -27.74 -13.77 6.92
N PHE A 621 -27.20 -12.78 7.67
CA PHE A 621 -28.00 -11.65 8.16
C PHE A 621 -28.43 -10.77 6.99
N PRO A 622 -29.63 -10.17 7.06
CA PRO A 622 -30.08 -9.19 6.07
C PRO A 622 -29.17 -7.93 6.07
N LEU A 623 -29.19 -7.19 4.96
CA LEU A 623 -28.44 -5.93 4.89
C LEU A 623 -28.87 -4.94 5.97
N LEU A 624 -30.18 -4.84 6.21
CA LEU A 624 -30.79 -4.06 7.27
C LEU A 624 -31.84 -4.91 7.98
N TYR A 625 -31.79 -4.92 9.30
CA TYR A 625 -32.71 -5.66 10.16
C TYR A 625 -32.93 -4.95 11.48
N TRP A 626 -34.07 -5.17 12.10
CA TRP A 626 -34.44 -4.54 13.35
C TRP A 626 -34.11 -5.45 14.55
N GLN A 627 -33.63 -4.83 15.64
CA GLN A 627 -33.38 -5.48 16.92
C GLN A 627 -34.03 -4.68 18.05
N SER A 628 -34.75 -5.37 18.93
CA SER A 628 -35.36 -4.82 20.15
C SER A 628 -34.45 -4.90 21.39
N SER A 629 -33.42 -5.75 21.33
CA SER A 629 -32.46 -5.95 22.42
C SER A 629 -31.18 -5.16 22.19
N TYR A 630 -30.60 -4.61 23.26
CA TYR A 630 -29.36 -3.83 23.19
C TYR A 630 -28.28 -4.38 24.09
N ILE A 631 -27.03 -4.09 23.75
CA ILE A 631 -25.85 -4.35 24.55
C ILE A 631 -25.21 -3.01 24.87
N SER A 632 -25.06 -2.70 26.19
CA SER A 632 -24.41 -1.44 26.57
C SER A 632 -22.96 -1.41 26.08
N PRO A 633 -22.43 -0.25 25.63
CA PRO A 633 -21.04 -0.14 25.20
C PRO A 633 -20.03 -0.55 26.30
N ARG A 634 -20.40 -0.39 27.59
CA ARG A 634 -19.58 -0.87 28.71
C ARG A 634 -19.50 -2.38 28.73
N ARG A 635 -20.65 -3.07 28.64
CA ARG A 635 -20.73 -4.52 28.61
C ARG A 635 -19.99 -5.09 27.40
N TYR A 636 -20.22 -4.52 26.23
CA TYR A 636 -19.58 -4.97 24.99
C TYR A 636 -18.04 -4.90 25.07
N ARG A 637 -17.47 -3.85 25.68
CA ARG A 637 -16.01 -3.78 25.89
C ARG A 637 -15.45 -4.86 26.80
N GLN A 638 -16.25 -5.41 27.70
CA GLN A 638 -15.85 -6.50 28.62
C GLN A 638 -15.89 -7.89 27.98
N LEU A 639 -16.61 -8.03 26.87
CA LEU A 639 -16.66 -9.29 26.13
C LEU A 639 -15.32 -9.57 25.47
N SER A 640 -14.98 -10.86 25.37
CA SER A 640 -13.84 -11.29 24.58
C SER A 640 -14.07 -11.14 23.07
N PRO A 641 -13.05 -11.29 22.23
CA PRO A 641 -13.22 -11.17 20.78
C PRO A 641 -14.31 -12.07 20.21
N THR A 642 -14.30 -13.36 20.52
CA THR A 642 -15.32 -14.31 20.05
C THR A 642 -16.70 -14.02 20.66
N GLU A 643 -16.76 -13.65 21.95
CA GLU A 643 -18.03 -13.24 22.57
C GLU A 643 -18.61 -11.98 21.91
N LYS A 644 -17.78 -11.01 21.54
CA LYS A 644 -18.23 -9.80 20.80
C LYS A 644 -18.84 -10.14 19.45
N GLU A 645 -18.23 -11.07 18.76
CA GLU A 645 -18.72 -11.56 17.47
C GLU A 645 -20.07 -12.26 17.64
N ARG A 646 -20.13 -13.24 18.53
CA ARG A 646 -21.35 -14.00 18.83
C ARG A 646 -22.51 -13.11 19.31
N ALA A 647 -22.19 -12.02 20.03
CA ALA A 647 -23.16 -11.07 20.55
C ALA A 647 -23.87 -10.25 19.45
N LEU A 648 -23.35 -10.20 18.22
CA LEU A 648 -23.98 -9.50 17.09
C LEU A 648 -25.37 -10.07 16.76
N ALA A 649 -25.58 -11.36 16.99
CA ALA A 649 -26.88 -11.99 16.82
C ALA A 649 -27.83 -11.73 18.01
N ALA A 650 -27.31 -11.49 19.22
CA ALA A 650 -28.09 -11.36 20.44
C ALA A 650 -28.66 -9.94 20.66
N GLY A 651 -27.98 -8.90 20.16
CA GLY A 651 -28.45 -7.53 20.36
C GLY A 651 -27.52 -6.47 19.76
N VAL A 652 -28.04 -5.26 19.59
CA VAL A 652 -27.31 -4.16 18.98
C VAL A 652 -26.56 -3.32 20.01
N VAL A 653 -25.35 -2.88 19.65
CA VAL A 653 -24.58 -1.88 20.38
C VAL A 653 -24.79 -0.52 19.74
N VAL A 654 -25.25 0.49 20.49
CA VAL A 654 -25.37 1.87 20.01
C VAL A 654 -24.23 2.71 20.61
N ASN A 655 -23.36 3.26 19.76
CA ASN A 655 -22.14 3.93 20.21
C ASN A 655 -22.32 5.43 20.49
N ASP A 656 -23.26 6.09 19.80
CA ASP A 656 -23.36 7.55 19.77
C ASP A 656 -24.53 8.14 20.60
N SER A 657 -25.39 7.31 21.17
CA SER A 657 -26.55 7.77 21.93
C SER A 657 -27.04 6.75 22.96
N LYS A 658 -26.93 7.11 24.24
CA LYS A 658 -27.52 6.32 25.33
C LYS A 658 -29.05 6.44 25.32
N LYS A 659 -29.61 7.56 24.85
CA LYS A 659 -31.08 7.79 24.78
C LYS A 659 -31.76 6.85 23.81
N ALA A 660 -31.08 6.44 22.74
CA ALA A 660 -31.64 5.58 21.70
C ALA A 660 -32.00 4.15 22.19
N THR A 661 -31.43 3.70 23.30
CA THR A 661 -31.67 2.37 23.90
C THR A 661 -32.47 2.42 25.20
N HIS A 662 -33.01 3.58 25.58
CA HIS A 662 -33.66 3.74 26.90
C HIS A 662 -34.86 2.81 27.10
N ASN A 663 -35.62 2.55 26.05
CA ASN A 663 -36.83 1.72 26.09
C ASN A 663 -36.59 0.31 25.50
N MET A 664 -35.34 -0.15 25.40
CA MET A 664 -35.00 -1.46 24.88
C MET A 664 -34.62 -2.43 26.02
N GLN A 665 -34.77 -3.71 25.77
CA GLN A 665 -34.37 -4.74 26.74
C GLN A 665 -32.87 -5.07 26.60
N PRO A 666 -32.16 -5.29 27.73
CA PRO A 666 -30.79 -5.77 27.69
C PRO A 666 -30.69 -7.17 27.05
N ALA A 667 -29.78 -7.31 26.08
CA ALA A 667 -29.50 -8.61 25.46
C ALA A 667 -28.83 -9.58 26.45
N GLN A 668 -29.16 -10.87 26.34
CA GLN A 668 -28.46 -11.92 27.06
C GLN A 668 -27.05 -12.12 26.47
N THR A 669 -26.03 -11.82 27.27
CA THR A 669 -24.63 -11.93 26.88
C THR A 669 -23.83 -12.82 27.81
N LYS A 670 -24.47 -13.76 28.49
CA LYS A 670 -23.82 -14.78 29.30
C LYS A 670 -23.68 -16.07 28.50
N GLN A 671 -22.58 -16.79 28.71
CA GLN A 671 -22.34 -18.10 28.11
C GLN A 671 -22.39 -18.13 26.56
N LEU A 672 -21.92 -17.07 25.93
CA LEU A 672 -21.85 -16.99 24.46
C LEU A 672 -20.82 -17.98 23.89
N VAL A 673 -19.79 -18.31 24.65
CA VAL A 673 -18.74 -19.27 24.30
C VAL A 673 -18.42 -20.19 25.47
N VAL A 674 -17.88 -21.37 25.17
CA VAL A 674 -17.43 -22.35 26.19
C VAL A 674 -15.90 -22.33 26.27
N PRO A 675 -15.29 -21.87 27.38
CA PRO A 675 -13.85 -21.94 27.56
C PRO A 675 -13.36 -23.37 27.69
N ILE A 676 -12.24 -23.71 27.03
CA ILE A 676 -11.63 -25.02 27.08
C ILE A 676 -10.29 -24.92 27.80
N THR A 677 -10.12 -25.69 28.87
CA THR A 677 -8.83 -25.80 29.55
C THR A 677 -7.83 -26.51 28.64
N THR A 678 -6.65 -25.95 28.51
CA THR A 678 -5.60 -26.50 27.64
C THR A 678 -4.28 -26.61 28.39
N GLN A 679 -3.40 -27.49 27.91
CA GLN A 679 -2.04 -27.67 28.40
C GLN A 679 -1.08 -27.68 27.22
N LEU A 680 -0.02 -26.87 27.30
CA LEU A 680 1.04 -26.87 26.30
C LEU A 680 2.09 -27.90 26.67
N ILE A 681 2.36 -28.83 25.74
CA ILE A 681 3.26 -29.97 25.94
C ILE A 681 4.28 -29.98 24.81
N SER A 682 5.56 -30.20 25.14
CA SER A 682 6.60 -30.41 24.12
C SER A 682 6.62 -31.88 23.65
N ASN A 683 7.28 -32.12 22.51
CA ASN A 683 7.53 -33.48 22.01
C ASN A 683 8.43 -34.31 22.96
N ARG A 684 9.03 -33.70 23.98
CA ARG A 684 9.76 -34.35 25.08
C ARG A 684 8.86 -34.63 26.28
N PHE A 685 7.52 -34.47 26.09
CA PHE A 685 6.48 -34.68 27.12
C PHE A 685 6.58 -33.76 28.35
N ASN A 686 7.34 -32.68 28.25
CA ASN A 686 7.41 -31.65 29.28
C ASN A 686 6.19 -30.71 29.20
N GLN A 687 5.58 -30.44 30.34
CA GLN A 687 4.59 -29.39 30.45
C GLN A 687 5.30 -28.02 30.38
N ILE A 688 4.83 -27.17 29.51
CA ILE A 688 5.43 -25.86 29.29
C ILE A 688 4.49 -24.76 29.82
N ASN A 689 5.05 -23.81 30.57
CA ASN A 689 4.33 -22.63 30.96
C ASN A 689 4.37 -21.60 29.79
N PRO A 690 3.23 -21.28 29.15
CA PRO A 690 3.19 -20.35 28.04
C PRO A 690 3.65 -18.93 28.38
N GLU A 691 3.49 -18.52 29.68
CA GLU A 691 3.93 -17.19 30.11
C GLU A 691 5.45 -17.07 30.21
N HIS A 692 6.16 -18.19 30.14
CA HIS A 692 7.63 -18.27 30.24
C HIS A 692 8.22 -19.27 29.21
N LEU A 693 7.65 -19.35 28.01
CA LEU A 693 8.12 -20.25 26.97
C LEU A 693 9.47 -19.79 26.41
N LYS A 694 10.53 -20.51 26.73
CA LYS A 694 11.88 -20.28 26.21
C LYS A 694 12.15 -21.28 25.08
N TYR A 695 12.02 -20.80 23.82
CA TYR A 695 12.23 -21.60 22.63
C TYR A 695 13.70 -21.55 22.22
N THR A 696 14.45 -22.62 22.49
CA THR A 696 15.91 -22.70 22.34
C THR A 696 16.37 -23.68 21.27
N ASP A 697 15.46 -24.54 20.79
CA ASP A 697 15.77 -25.63 19.87
C ASP A 697 14.70 -25.63 18.76
N SER A 698 15.12 -25.46 17.51
CA SER A 698 14.22 -25.43 16.35
C SER A 698 13.59 -26.78 16.01
N THR A 699 14.12 -27.88 16.57
CA THR A 699 13.56 -29.23 16.43
C THR A 699 12.49 -29.54 17.48
N GLU A 700 12.39 -28.71 18.54
CA GLU A 700 11.38 -28.90 19.57
C GLU A 700 10.01 -28.46 19.03
N THR A 701 9.06 -29.39 19.07
CA THR A 701 7.68 -29.16 18.66
C THR A 701 6.75 -29.19 19.86
N TYR A 702 5.65 -28.46 19.77
CA TYR A 702 4.68 -28.33 20.84
C TYR A 702 3.29 -28.69 20.38
N HIS A 703 2.51 -29.21 21.33
CA HIS A 703 1.09 -29.52 21.16
C HIS A 703 0.28 -28.84 22.25
N LEU A 704 -0.84 -28.26 21.85
CA LEU A 704 -1.85 -27.73 22.76
C LEU A 704 -2.88 -28.81 22.98
N GLN A 705 -2.77 -29.53 24.12
CA GLN A 705 -3.67 -30.59 24.49
C GLN A 705 -4.94 -30.01 25.11
N LEU A 706 -6.11 -30.44 24.64
CA LEU A 706 -7.40 -30.07 25.20
C LEU A 706 -7.70 -31.00 26.41
N LYS A 707 -7.92 -30.42 27.57
CA LYS A 707 -8.27 -31.16 28.81
C LYS A 707 -9.78 -31.45 28.85
N LEU A 708 -10.22 -32.27 27.91
CA LEU A 708 -11.60 -32.70 27.75
C LEU A 708 -11.65 -34.23 27.61
N THR A 709 -12.64 -34.86 28.27
CA THR A 709 -12.96 -36.26 28.00
C THR A 709 -13.53 -36.47 26.60
N ALA A 710 -13.58 -37.68 26.09
CA ALA A 710 -14.18 -37.99 24.80
C ALA A 710 -15.65 -37.53 24.73
N ALA A 711 -16.41 -37.76 25.80
CA ALA A 711 -17.80 -37.31 25.91
C ALA A 711 -17.94 -35.78 25.87
N GLN A 712 -17.07 -35.06 26.58
CA GLN A 712 -17.06 -33.59 26.54
C GLN A 712 -16.68 -33.04 25.16
N ARG A 713 -15.72 -33.68 24.46
CA ARG A 713 -15.38 -33.29 23.08
C ARG A 713 -16.55 -33.51 22.11
N GLN A 714 -17.30 -34.60 22.30
CA GLN A 714 -18.49 -34.86 21.51
C GLN A 714 -19.64 -33.89 21.84
N ALA A 715 -19.82 -33.54 23.11
CA ALA A 715 -20.83 -32.55 23.54
C ALA A 715 -20.58 -31.14 23.00
N LEU A 716 -19.36 -30.85 22.55
CA LEU A 716 -18.98 -29.61 21.88
C LEU A 716 -18.95 -29.75 20.35
N ALA A 717 -19.48 -30.84 19.80
CA ALA A 717 -19.73 -30.92 18.35
C ALA A 717 -20.65 -29.77 17.90
N GLY A 718 -20.49 -29.28 16.66
CA GLY A 718 -21.21 -28.12 16.19
C GLY A 718 -20.63 -26.78 16.69
N SER A 719 -19.38 -26.75 17.12
CA SER A 719 -18.70 -25.52 17.55
C SER A 719 -17.60 -25.10 16.59
N GLU A 720 -17.38 -23.80 16.48
CA GLU A 720 -16.20 -23.20 15.88
C GLU A 720 -15.15 -22.94 16.97
N LEU A 721 -13.90 -23.35 16.72
CA LEU A 721 -12.81 -23.17 17.69
C LEU A 721 -12.04 -21.90 17.44
N HIS A 722 -11.84 -21.13 18.50
CA HIS A 722 -11.03 -19.91 18.47
C HIS A 722 -9.94 -19.96 19.55
N LEU A 723 -8.71 -19.61 19.16
CA LEU A 723 -7.60 -19.44 20.10
C LEU A 723 -7.33 -17.93 20.27
N GLU A 724 -7.80 -17.39 21.39
CA GLU A 724 -7.70 -15.97 21.72
C GLU A 724 -6.41 -15.67 22.49
N PHE A 725 -5.52 -14.89 21.95
CA PHE A 725 -4.33 -14.39 22.60
C PHE A 725 -4.59 -13.02 23.22
N ALA A 726 -4.68 -12.96 24.54
CA ALA A 726 -4.82 -11.72 25.29
C ALA A 726 -3.49 -10.96 25.44
N LYS A 727 -2.36 -11.70 25.41
CA LYS A 727 -1.01 -11.13 25.47
C LYS A 727 -0.06 -11.97 24.63
N ILE A 728 0.68 -11.28 23.78
CA ILE A 728 1.83 -11.83 23.06
C ILE A 728 2.99 -10.86 23.27
N LYS A 729 4.09 -11.34 23.88
CA LYS A 729 5.34 -10.61 23.97
C LYS A 729 6.47 -11.55 23.60
N PHE A 730 7.20 -11.20 22.57
CA PHE A 730 8.41 -11.89 22.14
C PHE A 730 9.64 -11.06 22.52
N THR A 731 10.62 -11.74 23.08
CA THR A 731 11.94 -11.18 23.36
C THR A 731 12.98 -12.03 22.63
N PRO A 732 13.58 -11.51 21.56
CA PRO A 732 14.60 -12.24 20.83
C PRO A 732 15.82 -12.46 21.71
N PHE A 733 16.50 -13.59 21.52
CA PHE A 733 17.78 -13.80 22.14
C PHE A 733 18.81 -12.78 21.65
N THR A 734 19.75 -12.41 22.52
CA THR A 734 20.94 -11.68 22.15
C THR A 734 21.75 -12.49 21.13
N MET A 735 22.55 -11.82 20.33
CA MET A 735 23.44 -12.49 19.35
C MET A 735 24.28 -13.59 20.01
N LYS A 736 24.78 -13.34 21.22
CA LYS A 736 25.57 -14.31 21.98
C LYS A 736 24.77 -15.56 22.36
N GLU A 737 23.52 -15.37 22.79
CA GLU A 737 22.63 -16.50 23.13
C GLU A 737 22.23 -17.29 21.88
N GLN A 738 21.89 -16.61 20.78
CA GLN A 738 21.56 -17.28 19.53
C GLN A 738 22.70 -18.14 19.02
N ILE A 739 23.92 -17.60 18.98
CA ILE A 739 25.12 -18.37 18.62
C ILE A 739 25.30 -19.58 19.56
N LYS A 740 25.08 -19.40 20.87
CA LYS A 740 25.21 -20.50 21.85
C LYS A 740 24.22 -21.62 21.55
N TYR A 741 22.96 -21.29 21.34
CA TYR A 741 21.91 -22.32 21.11
C TYR A 741 22.09 -23.01 19.75
N GLU A 742 22.45 -22.27 18.72
CA GLU A 742 22.71 -22.84 17.40
C GLU A 742 23.93 -23.72 17.39
N GLN A 743 24.99 -23.34 18.10
CA GLN A 743 26.18 -24.18 18.25
C GLN A 743 25.88 -25.47 19.04
N ALA A 744 25.03 -25.41 20.04
CA ALA A 744 24.60 -26.59 20.77
C ALA A 744 23.82 -27.55 19.85
N HIS A 745 22.93 -27.01 19.03
CA HIS A 745 22.17 -27.79 18.05
C HIS A 745 23.11 -28.44 16.99
N LEU A 746 24.02 -27.65 16.41
CA LEU A 746 25.01 -28.13 15.44
C LEU A 746 25.90 -29.24 16.04
N LYS A 747 26.28 -29.11 17.31
CA LYS A 747 27.05 -30.17 18.01
C LYS A 747 26.25 -31.46 18.19
N GLN A 748 24.96 -31.35 18.46
CA GLN A 748 24.09 -32.54 18.58
C GLN A 748 23.88 -33.27 17.24
N MET A 749 23.84 -32.50 16.14
CA MET A 749 23.70 -33.07 14.79
C MET A 749 25.02 -33.47 14.15
N ALA A 750 26.17 -33.08 14.72
CA ALA A 750 27.47 -33.30 14.12
C ALA A 750 27.99 -34.70 14.43
N THR A 751 27.86 -35.60 13.48
CA THR A 751 28.52 -36.92 13.49
C THR A 751 29.90 -36.90 12.82
N ASN A 752 30.37 -35.73 12.31
CA ASN A 752 31.57 -35.66 11.45
C ASN A 752 32.51 -34.49 11.83
N PRO A 753 33.87 -34.67 11.91
CA PRO A 753 34.86 -33.63 12.25
C PRO A 753 34.85 -32.38 11.35
N GLY A 754 34.42 -32.48 10.12
CA GLY A 754 34.22 -31.37 9.17
C GLY A 754 33.23 -30.30 9.64
N SER A 755 32.36 -30.63 10.58
CA SER A 755 31.35 -29.69 11.13
C SER A 755 31.95 -28.59 12.05
N ILE A 756 33.21 -28.75 12.53
CA ILE A 756 33.90 -27.70 13.31
C ILE A 756 34.25 -26.49 12.43
N VAL A 757 34.58 -26.70 11.16
CA VAL A 757 34.82 -25.61 10.19
C VAL A 757 33.52 -24.85 9.90
N ASN A 758 32.41 -25.55 9.81
CA ASN A 758 31.09 -24.96 9.64
C ASN A 758 30.63 -24.11 10.84
N MET A 759 31.06 -24.41 12.07
CA MET A 759 30.76 -23.60 13.25
C MET A 759 31.44 -22.22 13.26
N ARG A 760 32.64 -22.10 12.72
CA ARG A 760 33.30 -20.79 12.58
C ARG A 760 32.64 -19.96 11.48
N GLY A 761 32.31 -20.58 10.36
CA GLY A 761 31.54 -19.95 9.31
C GLY A 761 30.16 -19.48 9.82
N SER A 762 29.48 -20.28 10.65
CA SER A 762 28.20 -19.93 11.26
C SER A 762 28.28 -18.68 12.14
N LYS A 763 29.35 -18.53 12.97
CA LYS A 763 29.55 -17.30 13.78
C LYS A 763 29.60 -16.04 12.91
N TYR A 764 30.34 -16.09 11.81
CA TYR A 764 30.45 -14.97 10.89
C TYR A 764 29.13 -14.69 10.21
N GLN A 765 28.38 -15.73 9.77
CA GLN A 765 27.08 -15.58 9.15
C GLN A 765 26.07 -15.01 10.14
N TYR A 766 26.06 -15.42 11.39
CA TYR A 766 25.20 -14.84 12.43
C TYR A 766 25.52 -13.37 12.68
N TRP A 767 26.81 -13.03 12.82
CA TRP A 767 27.22 -11.63 13.00
C TRP A 767 26.77 -10.79 11.80
N ARG A 768 27.02 -11.27 10.59
CA ARG A 768 26.61 -10.63 9.35
C ARG A 768 25.09 -10.45 9.28
N TYR A 769 24.33 -11.48 9.61
CA TYR A 769 22.87 -11.45 9.66
C TYR A 769 22.35 -10.36 10.60
N HIS A 770 22.89 -10.25 11.81
CA HIS A 770 22.49 -9.24 12.77
C HIS A 770 22.86 -7.83 12.34
N VAL A 771 24.01 -7.63 11.68
CA VAL A 771 24.37 -6.34 11.08
C VAL A 771 23.40 -5.99 9.97
N LEU A 772 23.04 -6.92 9.09
CA LEU A 772 22.21 -6.68 7.92
C LEU A 772 20.73 -6.52 8.24
N ASN A 773 20.22 -7.19 9.27
CA ASN A 773 18.79 -7.17 9.61
C ASN A 773 18.45 -6.26 10.80
N GLY A 774 19.48 -5.71 11.46
CA GLY A 774 19.30 -4.96 12.70
C GLY A 774 19.13 -5.89 13.92
N SER A 775 19.45 -5.36 15.09
CA SER A 775 19.29 -6.07 16.36
C SER A 775 18.69 -5.10 17.40
N PRO A 776 17.69 -5.53 18.19
CA PRO A 776 17.05 -6.84 18.15
C PRO A 776 16.01 -6.96 17.01
N ASP A 777 16.00 -8.12 16.34
CA ASP A 777 14.93 -8.44 15.37
C ASP A 777 13.69 -8.96 16.11
N LEU A 778 12.67 -8.11 16.20
CA LEU A 778 11.41 -8.39 16.90
C LEU A 778 10.42 -9.26 16.11
N SER A 779 10.78 -9.69 14.89
CA SER A 779 9.88 -10.52 14.08
C SER A 779 9.82 -11.95 14.62
N TYR A 780 8.64 -12.57 14.51
CA TYR A 780 8.42 -13.97 14.83
C TYR A 780 7.21 -14.50 14.07
N LYS A 781 7.08 -15.82 14.03
CA LYS A 781 5.85 -16.51 13.65
C LYS A 781 5.50 -17.52 14.73
N ILE A 782 4.21 -17.70 14.94
CA ILE A 782 3.65 -18.80 15.73
C ILE A 782 2.64 -19.49 14.83
N ASN A 783 2.87 -20.76 14.54
CA ASN A 783 2.00 -21.59 13.73
C ASN A 783 1.13 -22.46 14.65
N VAL A 784 -0.17 -22.46 14.41
CA VAL A 784 -1.12 -23.33 15.12
C VAL A 784 -1.83 -24.18 14.07
N GLY A 785 -1.61 -25.49 14.14
CA GLY A 785 -2.16 -26.43 13.17
C GLY A 785 -3.43 -27.11 13.68
N SER A 786 -4.39 -27.21 12.80
CA SER A 786 -5.64 -27.97 12.96
C SER A 786 -5.83 -28.91 11.76
N ARG A 787 -6.93 -29.65 11.72
CA ARG A 787 -7.28 -30.46 10.53
C ARG A 787 -7.52 -29.63 9.27
N TYR A 788 -7.71 -28.32 9.41
CA TYR A 788 -7.95 -27.37 8.30
C TYR A 788 -6.67 -26.69 7.80
N GLY A 789 -5.50 -27.16 8.23
CA GLY A 789 -4.22 -26.54 7.92
C GLY A 789 -3.65 -25.72 9.07
N THR A 790 -2.77 -24.80 8.75
CA THR A 790 -2.00 -24.02 9.73
C THR A 790 -2.42 -22.56 9.72
N GLU A 791 -2.86 -22.07 10.86
CA GLU A 791 -3.03 -20.63 11.12
C GLU A 791 -1.73 -20.04 11.66
N THR A 792 -1.40 -18.86 11.18
CA THR A 792 -0.11 -18.20 11.51
C THR A 792 -0.32 -16.83 12.13
N ILE A 793 0.28 -16.59 13.29
CA ILE A 793 0.51 -15.26 13.83
C ILE A 793 1.85 -14.78 13.30
N GLN A 794 1.87 -13.72 12.53
CA GLN A 794 3.11 -13.19 11.94
C GLN A 794 3.39 -11.77 12.39
N GLN A 795 4.36 -11.60 13.29
CA GLN A 795 4.96 -10.29 13.55
C GLN A 795 6.00 -9.99 12.47
N TYR A 796 5.73 -9.00 11.67
CA TYR A 796 6.69 -8.52 10.66
C TYR A 796 7.86 -7.77 11.29
N ARG A 797 8.98 -7.68 10.58
CA ARG A 797 10.13 -6.85 10.93
C ARG A 797 9.77 -5.37 10.83
N GLN A 798 10.39 -4.53 11.64
CA GLN A 798 10.25 -3.07 11.53
C GLN A 798 10.65 -2.52 10.15
N SER A 799 11.53 -3.23 9.44
CA SER A 799 11.94 -2.92 8.07
C SER A 799 10.88 -3.22 7.01
N THR A 800 9.84 -3.98 7.34
CA THR A 800 8.71 -4.22 6.45
C THR A 800 7.74 -3.04 6.56
N LEU A 801 8.08 -1.95 5.89
CA LEU A 801 7.54 -0.61 6.11
C LEU A 801 6.00 -0.53 6.07
N SER A 802 5.36 -1.30 5.18
CA SER A 802 3.92 -1.25 4.97
C SER A 802 3.12 -2.20 5.86
N PHE A 803 3.73 -3.26 6.40
CA PHE A 803 3.02 -4.33 7.12
C PHE A 803 3.37 -4.39 8.61
N PHE A 804 4.30 -3.56 9.09
CA PHE A 804 4.66 -3.58 10.50
C PHE A 804 3.50 -3.06 11.36
N LYS A 805 3.03 -3.93 12.24
CA LYS A 805 2.15 -3.61 13.37
C LYS A 805 2.63 -4.45 14.55
N MET A 806 2.80 -3.85 15.71
CA MET A 806 3.15 -4.62 16.91
C MET A 806 1.95 -5.46 17.33
N ILE A 807 2.05 -6.77 17.16
CA ILE A 807 1.00 -7.72 17.54
C ILE A 807 1.14 -8.03 19.03
N ARG A 808 0.18 -7.56 19.80
CA ARG A 808 0.10 -7.80 21.26
C ARG A 808 -1.01 -8.76 21.63
N HIS A 809 -2.01 -8.87 20.79
CA HIS A 809 -3.18 -9.72 20.91
C HIS A 809 -3.69 -10.06 19.51
N THR A 810 -4.29 -11.23 19.37
CA THR A 810 -4.96 -11.68 18.15
C THR A 810 -5.83 -12.89 18.47
N THR A 811 -6.75 -13.23 17.57
CA THR A 811 -7.59 -14.43 17.69
C THR A 811 -7.45 -15.25 16.41
N LEU A 812 -7.12 -16.52 16.54
CA LEU A 812 -7.06 -17.46 15.43
C LEU A 812 -8.37 -18.23 15.34
N ASN A 813 -8.93 -18.30 14.13
CA ASN A 813 -10.03 -19.20 13.81
C ASN A 813 -9.46 -20.57 13.39
N LEU A 814 -9.72 -21.60 14.21
CA LEU A 814 -9.24 -22.97 13.98
C LEU A 814 -10.29 -23.85 13.28
N GLY A 815 -11.40 -23.26 12.86
CA GLY A 815 -12.44 -23.87 12.03
C GLY A 815 -13.61 -24.45 12.80
N TYR A 816 -14.65 -24.79 12.05
CA TYR A 816 -15.90 -25.36 12.54
C TYR A 816 -15.85 -26.88 12.56
N TYR A 817 -16.16 -27.48 13.70
CA TYR A 817 -16.15 -28.93 13.93
C TYR A 817 -17.59 -29.49 14.01
N ARG A 818 -18.05 -30.07 12.92
CA ARG A 818 -19.36 -30.77 12.90
C ARG A 818 -19.45 -31.95 13.85
N GLY A 819 -18.34 -32.67 14.00
CA GLY A 819 -18.18 -33.78 14.90
C GLY A 819 -17.36 -33.42 16.14
N SER A 820 -16.87 -34.44 16.85
CA SER A 820 -16.05 -34.30 18.05
C SER A 820 -14.85 -33.36 17.85
N LEU A 821 -14.56 -32.52 18.84
CA LEU A 821 -13.38 -31.67 18.87
C LEU A 821 -12.07 -32.49 18.86
N PRO A 822 -10.96 -31.97 18.38
CA PRO A 822 -9.67 -32.66 18.38
C PRO A 822 -9.17 -32.88 19.82
N GLN A 823 -8.30 -33.85 19.99
CA GLN A 823 -7.63 -34.08 21.26
C GLN A 823 -6.52 -33.09 21.50
N GLN A 824 -5.84 -32.67 20.45
CA GLN A 824 -4.73 -31.73 20.48
C GLN A 824 -4.64 -30.90 19.17
N LEU A 825 -3.95 -29.79 19.27
CA LEU A 825 -3.60 -28.92 18.16
C LEU A 825 -2.08 -28.78 18.11
N SER A 826 -1.46 -28.64 16.92
CA SER A 826 -0.05 -28.33 16.88
C SER A 826 0.18 -26.85 17.25
N PHE A 827 1.31 -26.56 17.87
CA PHE A 827 1.67 -25.22 18.31
C PHE A 827 3.17 -25.02 18.11
N GLN A 828 3.58 -24.17 17.17
CA GLN A 828 4.98 -24.08 16.77
C GLN A 828 5.46 -22.65 16.63
N PRO A 829 6.22 -22.11 17.60
CA PRO A 829 7.05 -20.94 17.39
C PRO A 829 8.13 -21.24 16.35
N THR A 830 8.51 -20.25 15.54
CA THR A 830 9.49 -20.45 14.47
C THR A 830 10.81 -19.72 14.70
N LYS A 831 10.90 -18.90 15.75
CA LYS A 831 12.11 -18.11 16.02
C LYS A 831 12.58 -18.28 17.45
N LEU A 832 13.86 -18.54 17.62
CA LEU A 832 14.50 -18.69 18.91
C LEU A 832 14.37 -17.43 19.77
N GLY A 833 13.96 -17.59 21.01
CA GLY A 833 13.72 -16.48 21.92
C GLY A 833 12.82 -16.85 23.08
N THR A 834 12.41 -15.84 23.84
CA THR A 834 11.48 -15.99 24.95
C THR A 834 10.13 -15.42 24.59
N TYR A 835 9.09 -16.25 24.74
CA TYR A 835 7.71 -15.87 24.53
C TYR A 835 6.97 -15.77 25.86
N GLN A 836 6.18 -14.72 26.02
CA GLN A 836 5.20 -14.57 27.08
C GLN A 836 3.83 -14.55 26.43
N LEU A 837 3.09 -15.65 26.58
CA LEU A 837 1.82 -15.86 25.94
C LEU A 837 0.74 -16.03 27.00
N LYS A 838 -0.32 -15.21 26.90
CA LYS A 838 -1.55 -15.45 27.66
C LYS A 838 -2.66 -15.65 26.64
N TYR A 839 -3.19 -16.87 26.61
CA TYR A 839 -4.23 -17.26 25.68
C TYR A 839 -5.31 -18.07 26.34
N ARG A 840 -6.44 -18.21 25.66
CA ARG A 840 -7.50 -19.16 26.00
C ARG A 840 -8.06 -19.76 24.71
N LEU A 841 -8.39 -21.04 24.75
CA LEU A 841 -9.13 -21.73 23.72
C LEU A 841 -10.61 -21.64 24.07
N VAL A 842 -11.46 -21.30 23.11
CA VAL A 842 -12.91 -21.24 23.29
C VAL A 842 -13.60 -21.99 22.18
N ALA A 843 -14.71 -22.62 22.50
CA ALA A 843 -15.66 -23.19 21.55
C ALA A 843 -16.87 -22.24 21.44
N GLU A 844 -17.09 -21.70 20.26
CA GLU A 844 -18.29 -20.94 19.92
C GLU A 844 -19.36 -21.91 19.44
N LYS A 845 -20.38 -22.16 20.28
CA LYS A 845 -21.49 -23.02 19.91
C LYS A 845 -22.39 -22.36 18.88
N LEU A 846 -22.55 -23.03 17.76
CA LEU A 846 -23.46 -22.65 16.68
C LEU A 846 -24.64 -23.65 16.69
N ASP A 847 -25.40 -23.54 17.77
CA ASP A 847 -26.52 -24.45 18.13
C ASP A 847 -27.87 -23.87 17.69
N ASP A 848 -28.96 -24.57 17.99
CA ASP A 848 -30.32 -24.16 17.67
C ASP A 848 -30.68 -22.80 18.24
N HIS A 849 -30.09 -22.39 19.37
CA HIS A 849 -30.29 -21.05 19.92
C HIS A 849 -29.70 -19.98 19.02
N TYR A 850 -28.50 -20.21 18.44
CA TYR A 850 -27.90 -19.31 17.49
C TYR A 850 -28.74 -19.19 16.22
N TYR A 851 -29.15 -20.31 15.64
CA TYR A 851 -29.95 -20.30 14.42
C TYR A 851 -31.35 -19.72 14.64
N HIS A 852 -31.94 -19.91 15.83
CA HIS A 852 -33.17 -19.22 16.19
C HIS A 852 -32.98 -17.68 16.19
N GLN A 853 -31.90 -17.19 16.78
CA GLN A 853 -31.58 -15.74 16.71
C GLN A 853 -31.40 -15.25 15.29
N VAL A 854 -30.71 -16.00 14.44
CA VAL A 854 -30.53 -15.64 13.01
C VAL A 854 -31.87 -15.58 12.29
N ASN A 855 -32.71 -16.56 12.48
CA ASN A 855 -34.08 -16.59 11.88
C ASN A 855 -34.91 -15.42 12.35
N GLU A 856 -34.81 -15.04 13.63
CA GLU A 856 -35.49 -13.85 14.17
C GLU A 856 -34.99 -12.57 13.46
N LEU A 857 -33.68 -12.41 13.29
CA LEU A 857 -33.14 -11.27 12.55
C LEU A 857 -33.60 -11.23 11.10
N GLN A 858 -33.71 -12.38 10.45
CA GLN A 858 -34.18 -12.49 9.07
C GLN A 858 -35.69 -12.15 8.96
N SER A 859 -36.50 -12.56 9.94
CA SER A 859 -37.93 -12.21 9.98
C SER A 859 -38.19 -10.71 10.21
N HIS A 860 -37.20 -10.03 10.82
CA HIS A 860 -37.22 -8.59 11.05
C HIS A 860 -36.39 -7.82 10.00
N ALA A 861 -36.17 -8.37 8.81
CA ALA A 861 -35.50 -7.72 7.71
C ALA A 861 -36.31 -6.55 7.13
N LEU A 862 -35.63 -5.58 6.55
CA LEU A 862 -36.25 -4.58 5.70
C LEU A 862 -36.79 -5.25 4.44
N THR A 863 -38.09 -5.15 4.22
CA THR A 863 -38.80 -5.72 3.07
C THR A 863 -38.86 -4.73 1.90
N ASN A 864 -39.12 -5.23 0.69
CA ASN A 864 -39.10 -4.43 -0.54
C ASN A 864 -37.80 -3.61 -0.65
N LEU A 865 -36.68 -4.26 -0.37
CA LEU A 865 -35.36 -3.64 -0.39
C LEU A 865 -35.03 -3.19 -1.81
N HIS A 866 -34.91 -1.89 -1.99
CA HIS A 866 -34.34 -1.29 -3.18
C HIS A 866 -33.00 -0.67 -2.85
N PHE A 867 -31.96 -1.03 -3.59
CA PHE A 867 -30.62 -0.48 -3.42
C PHE A 867 -30.08 0.03 -4.75
N ALA A 868 -29.49 1.18 -4.69
CA ALA A 868 -28.76 1.81 -5.77
C ALA A 868 -27.44 2.35 -5.23
N ASN A 869 -26.59 2.89 -6.09
CA ASN A 869 -25.25 3.32 -5.69
C ASN A 869 -25.21 4.31 -4.49
N ASN A 870 -26.18 5.21 -4.39
CA ASN A 870 -26.21 6.23 -3.33
C ASN A 870 -27.44 6.09 -2.40
N GLN A 871 -28.25 5.07 -2.57
CA GLN A 871 -29.53 4.95 -1.86
C GLN A 871 -29.81 3.50 -1.47
N VAL A 872 -30.45 3.37 -0.31
CA VAL A 872 -31.09 2.13 0.12
C VAL A 872 -32.45 2.50 0.68
N SER A 873 -33.49 1.82 0.25
CA SER A 873 -34.82 2.02 0.79
C SER A 873 -35.59 0.72 0.96
N GLY A 874 -36.61 0.74 1.78
CA GLY A 874 -37.49 -0.40 2.01
C GLY A 874 -38.49 -0.11 3.12
N SER A 875 -39.28 -1.10 3.48
CA SER A 875 -40.32 -0.99 4.49
C SER A 875 -40.16 -2.02 5.59
N ILE A 876 -40.52 -1.66 6.81
CA ILE A 876 -40.50 -2.54 7.96
C ILE A 876 -41.62 -2.22 8.92
N THR A 877 -42.14 -3.25 9.59
CA THR A 877 -43.13 -3.09 10.67
C THR A 877 -42.48 -3.55 11.97
N THR A 878 -42.43 -2.69 12.97
CA THR A 878 -41.84 -2.95 14.28
C THR A 878 -42.97 -3.04 15.33
N THR A 879 -42.85 -4.01 16.25
CA THR A 879 -43.83 -4.24 17.31
C THR A 879 -43.58 -3.38 18.55
N GLN A 880 -42.36 -2.94 18.74
CA GLN A 880 -41.90 -2.13 19.88
C GLN A 880 -40.75 -1.21 19.47
N PRO A 881 -40.34 -0.22 20.29
CA PRO A 881 -39.17 0.60 20.00
C PRO A 881 -37.90 -0.25 19.90
N GLY A 882 -37.05 0.06 18.92
CA GLY A 882 -35.80 -0.66 18.71
C GLY A 882 -34.88 0.06 17.73
N ILE A 883 -33.85 -0.65 17.29
CA ILE A 883 -32.84 -0.14 16.36
C ILE A 883 -32.88 -0.98 15.07
N LEU A 884 -33.13 -0.30 13.95
CA LEU A 884 -32.81 -0.85 12.64
C LEU A 884 -31.29 -0.73 12.47
N THR A 885 -30.60 -1.85 12.47
CA THR A 885 -29.15 -1.92 12.30
C THR A 885 -28.81 -2.53 10.95
N SER A 886 -27.54 -2.46 10.56
CA SER A 886 -27.14 -2.94 9.24
C SER A 886 -25.70 -3.46 9.25
N SER A 887 -25.28 -4.07 8.14
CA SER A 887 -23.88 -4.31 7.79
C SER A 887 -23.35 -3.26 6.79
N ILE A 888 -23.96 -2.08 6.71
CA ILE A 888 -23.52 -0.94 5.91
C ILE A 888 -22.51 -0.12 6.74
N PRO A 889 -21.28 0.08 6.27
CA PRO A 889 -20.29 0.88 6.99
C PRO A 889 -20.76 2.30 7.28
N TYR A 890 -20.59 2.72 8.54
CA TYR A 890 -20.94 4.05 8.97
C TYR A 890 -19.98 5.10 8.36
N SER A 891 -20.55 6.15 7.83
CA SER A 891 -19.86 7.38 7.42
C SER A 891 -20.76 8.58 7.74
N LYS A 892 -20.16 9.73 7.98
CA LYS A 892 -20.90 11.00 8.14
C LYS A 892 -21.64 11.43 6.87
N GLY A 893 -21.40 10.78 5.74
CA GLY A 893 -22.09 11.01 4.48
C GLY A 893 -23.50 10.41 4.41
N TRP A 894 -23.85 9.49 5.30
CA TRP A 894 -25.17 8.90 5.35
C TRP A 894 -26.19 9.85 5.99
N SER A 895 -27.32 10.01 5.34
CA SER A 895 -28.53 10.64 5.84
C SER A 895 -29.71 9.69 5.75
N ALA A 896 -30.70 9.86 6.60
CA ALA A 896 -31.86 8.98 6.65
C ALA A 896 -33.18 9.75 6.69
N ARG A 897 -34.21 9.18 6.05
CA ARG A 897 -35.59 9.57 6.21
C ARG A 897 -36.43 8.36 6.62
N VAL A 898 -37.37 8.57 7.55
CA VAL A 898 -38.33 7.57 7.96
C VAL A 898 -39.71 8.21 7.77
N ASN A 899 -40.54 7.60 6.96
CA ASN A 899 -41.84 8.13 6.57
C ASN A 899 -41.81 9.59 6.03
N GLY A 900 -40.71 9.90 5.28
CA GLY A 900 -40.47 11.23 4.73
C GLY A 900 -39.79 12.21 5.67
N HIS A 901 -39.74 11.97 6.99
CA HIS A 901 -39.13 12.83 7.99
C HIS A 901 -37.64 12.50 8.17
N SER A 902 -36.78 13.53 8.28
CA SER A 902 -35.38 13.38 8.52
C SER A 902 -35.13 12.81 9.93
N VAL A 903 -34.34 11.75 10.02
CA VAL A 903 -33.92 11.10 11.27
C VAL A 903 -32.42 11.01 11.40
N ARG A 904 -31.94 11.01 12.65
CA ARG A 904 -30.51 10.91 12.91
C ARG A 904 -29.98 9.50 12.59
N VAL A 905 -28.93 9.40 11.80
CA VAL A 905 -28.18 8.17 11.60
C VAL A 905 -27.31 7.91 12.83
N LEU A 906 -27.44 6.72 13.39
CA LEU A 906 -26.69 6.22 14.53
C LEU A 906 -25.54 5.35 14.05
N ARG A 907 -24.47 5.30 14.84
CA ARG A 907 -23.41 4.32 14.66
C ARG A 907 -23.66 3.12 15.57
N THR A 908 -23.96 1.97 14.96
CA THR A 908 -24.26 0.72 15.63
C THR A 908 -23.13 -0.28 15.46
N ASN A 909 -23.05 -1.25 16.40
CA ASN A 909 -22.05 -2.32 16.38
C ASN A 909 -20.63 -1.81 16.06
N GLN A 910 -20.29 -0.65 16.64
CA GLN A 910 -19.04 0.11 16.48
C GLN A 910 -18.84 0.77 15.11
N ALA A 911 -19.29 0.17 14.00
CA ALA A 911 -18.87 0.56 12.67
C ALA A 911 -20.00 0.70 11.65
N PHE A 912 -21.25 0.43 12.00
CA PHE A 912 -22.31 0.27 11.00
C PHE A 912 -23.44 1.28 11.18
N VAL A 913 -24.17 1.51 10.09
CA VAL A 913 -25.34 2.40 10.06
C VAL A 913 -26.49 1.80 10.83
N GLY A 914 -27.19 2.61 11.63
CA GLY A 914 -28.44 2.23 12.26
C GLY A 914 -29.38 3.42 12.46
N LEU A 915 -30.66 3.14 12.72
CA LEU A 915 -31.72 4.11 12.94
C LEU A 915 -32.56 3.66 14.14
N GLN A 916 -32.96 4.62 14.99
CA GLN A 916 -33.96 4.36 16.02
C GLN A 916 -35.35 4.40 15.40
N LEU A 917 -36.14 3.34 15.63
CA LEU A 917 -37.51 3.23 15.14
C LEU A 917 -38.46 3.03 16.33
N PRO A 918 -39.55 3.76 16.44
CA PRO A 918 -40.64 3.45 17.35
C PRO A 918 -41.42 2.22 16.87
N ALA A 919 -42.44 1.76 17.63
CA ALA A 919 -43.38 0.78 17.14
C ALA A 919 -44.21 1.35 15.99
N GLY A 920 -44.55 0.51 15.01
CA GLY A 920 -45.34 0.89 13.85
C GLY A 920 -44.76 0.49 12.49
N ARG A 921 -45.43 0.98 11.46
CA ARG A 921 -45.01 0.75 10.06
C ARG A 921 -44.12 1.89 9.58
N HIS A 922 -42.97 1.55 9.00
CA HIS A 922 -41.97 2.52 8.58
C HIS A 922 -41.54 2.27 7.16
N HIS A 923 -41.48 3.36 6.38
CA HIS A 923 -40.74 3.41 5.11
C HIS A 923 -39.42 4.11 5.37
N VAL A 924 -38.31 3.39 5.17
CA VAL A 924 -36.95 3.85 5.46
C VAL A 924 -36.25 4.17 4.16
N GLN A 925 -35.60 5.31 4.11
CA GLN A 925 -34.71 5.73 3.01
C GLN A 925 -33.39 6.23 3.56
N LEU A 926 -32.30 5.58 3.15
CA LEU A 926 -30.92 6.02 3.38
C LEU A 926 -30.38 6.64 2.10
N SER A 927 -29.70 7.75 2.22
CA SER A 927 -29.04 8.42 1.08
C SER A 927 -27.61 8.79 1.46
N TYR A 928 -26.68 8.57 0.53
CA TYR A 928 -25.27 8.81 0.74
C TYR A 928 -24.77 10.00 -0.07
N GLN A 929 -23.94 10.81 0.56
CA GLN A 929 -23.19 11.88 -0.08
C GLN A 929 -21.78 11.98 0.51
N THR A 930 -20.78 12.05 -0.35
CA THR A 930 -19.38 12.21 0.06
C THR A 930 -19.21 13.44 0.96
N PRO A 931 -18.67 13.25 2.20
CA PRO A 931 -18.45 14.37 3.13
C PRO A 931 -17.53 15.42 2.52
N GLY A 932 -17.94 16.68 2.60
CA GLY A 932 -17.16 17.82 2.10
C GLY A 932 -17.23 18.07 0.59
N LEU A 933 -17.81 17.19 -0.23
CA LEU A 933 -17.81 17.35 -1.68
C LEU A 933 -18.62 18.59 -2.12
N ARG A 934 -19.81 18.81 -1.56
CA ARG A 934 -20.61 20.03 -1.85
C ARG A 934 -19.89 21.30 -1.41
N THR A 935 -19.32 21.28 -0.19
CA THR A 935 -18.57 22.42 0.32
C THR A 935 -17.35 22.69 -0.57
N GLY A 936 -16.61 21.66 -0.94
CA GLY A 936 -15.48 21.77 -1.85
C GLY A 936 -15.87 22.34 -3.21
N ALA A 937 -16.97 21.86 -3.78
CA ALA A 937 -17.49 22.36 -5.06
C ALA A 937 -17.88 23.85 -4.99
N LEU A 938 -18.57 24.28 -3.93
CA LEU A 938 -18.91 25.68 -3.72
C LEU A 938 -17.66 26.56 -3.57
N VAL A 939 -16.69 26.13 -2.78
CA VAL A 939 -15.42 26.86 -2.59
C VAL A 939 -14.65 26.92 -3.92
N SER A 940 -14.63 25.85 -4.72
CA SER A 940 -13.99 25.88 -6.04
C SER A 940 -14.72 26.80 -7.02
N LEU A 941 -16.04 26.87 -6.97
CA LEU A 941 -16.82 27.82 -7.76
C LEU A 941 -16.48 29.29 -7.38
N ILE A 942 -16.39 29.60 -6.07
CA ILE A 942 -15.91 30.87 -5.57
C ILE A 942 -14.50 31.15 -6.08
N GLY A 943 -13.63 30.13 -6.08
CA GLY A 943 -12.26 30.20 -6.62
C GLY A 943 -12.22 30.54 -8.10
N LEU A 944 -13.12 29.99 -8.91
CA LEU A 944 -13.23 30.33 -10.32
C LEU A 944 -13.66 31.78 -10.52
N ILE A 945 -14.69 32.26 -9.80
CA ILE A 945 -15.12 33.64 -9.83
C ILE A 945 -14.00 34.59 -9.40
N TRP A 946 -13.34 34.28 -8.30
CA TRP A 946 -12.16 35.00 -7.79
C TRP A 946 -11.06 35.10 -8.85
N SER A 947 -10.73 33.97 -9.50
CA SER A 947 -9.72 33.92 -10.53
C SER A 947 -10.03 34.80 -11.71
N LEU A 948 -11.28 34.82 -12.15
CA LEU A 948 -11.76 35.68 -13.23
C LEU A 948 -11.65 37.16 -12.85
N LEU A 949 -12.07 37.54 -11.64
CA LEU A 949 -11.97 38.91 -11.12
C LEU A 949 -10.54 39.39 -11.04
N VAL A 950 -9.64 38.56 -10.47
CA VAL A 950 -8.20 38.88 -10.39
C VAL A 950 -7.58 38.98 -11.80
N GLY A 951 -8.02 38.13 -12.75
CA GLY A 951 -7.62 38.22 -14.15
C GLY A 951 -8.01 39.53 -14.80
N ILE A 952 -9.27 39.95 -14.63
CA ILE A 952 -9.78 41.23 -15.18
C ILE A 952 -9.04 42.43 -14.55
N ILE A 953 -8.88 42.47 -13.23
CA ILE A 953 -8.18 43.54 -12.53
C ILE A 953 -6.74 43.64 -13.02
N THR A 954 -6.03 42.52 -13.16
CA THR A 954 -4.64 42.53 -13.67
C THR A 954 -4.54 42.99 -15.11
N MET A 955 -5.52 42.67 -15.97
CA MET A 955 -5.61 43.16 -17.33
C MET A 955 -5.84 44.70 -17.40
N LEU A 956 -6.79 45.19 -16.55
CA LEU A 956 -7.09 46.63 -16.50
C LEU A 956 -5.92 47.45 -15.99
N LEU A 957 -5.22 46.94 -14.96
CA LEU A 957 -4.00 47.58 -14.43
C LEU A 957 -2.84 47.56 -15.44
N ALA A 958 -2.72 46.53 -16.26
CA ALA A 958 -1.73 46.45 -17.32
C ALA A 958 -2.02 47.47 -18.45
N LYS A 959 -3.32 47.63 -18.84
CA LYS A 959 -3.73 48.63 -19.82
C LYS A 959 -3.55 50.09 -19.37
N ARG A 960 -3.55 50.38 -18.06
CA ARG A 960 -3.29 51.70 -17.50
C ARG A 960 -1.80 52.09 -17.46
N LYS A 961 -0.89 51.12 -17.63
CA LYS A 961 0.57 51.32 -17.64
C LYS A 961 1.14 51.49 -19.04
N HIS A 962 0.35 51.23 -20.08
CA HIS A 962 0.60 51.53 -21.48
C HIS A 962 -0.30 52.69 -21.90
#